data_5f6f2d38d94c0f986f491bf8402be6d4
#
_entry.id   5f6f2d38d94c0f986f491bf8402be6d4
#
_cell.length_a   1.000
_cell.length_b   1.000
_cell.length_c   1.000
_cell.angle_alpha   90.00
_cell.angle_beta   90.00
_cell.angle_gamma   90.00
#
_symmetry.space_group_name_H-M   'P 1'
#
loop_
_entity.id
_entity.type
_entity.pdbx_description
1 polymer ?
#
loop_
_entity_poly.entity_id
_entity_poly.type
_entity_poly.pdbx_seq_one_letter_code
_entity_poly.pdbx_strand_id
1 'polypeptide(L)'
;MSIYFVKNVLRLTKTLLHLRSLLILIISLLPAMISAKEIEEIIVTANFRDVNLLETASSVTVITANSIDQRQAEHLEQLLNLAPNINFSSGASRGRFIQIRGIGERSQFIEPLNPSVGVIIDGIDFTGIAGAATTMDIDQVEILRGPQGTLFGANALAGLINLKSKNPAETTEGNVSVTLGNFNSHTLSGALGGSLSSAANYRVAIQNHTSDGYISNEFLSRDDTDNIDEISMRSVIDWQIKDNVKAKLTLFHVDIDNGYDAFSLDNTRTTLSDTPGHDRQKSSAFALETTWQKNYQFDVVSRLSFVDSDLEYGYDEDWAFPAICVGQDCDGWEYNSEDNYLRDRQNSTVDLRLVSKEPAVFLGKFTDWVVGIYAREQDEKLLREYTYNVGDFSSDFDTHNQAVYTELNIAASNNLSVITGLRFENRRARYTDNQDVNHNTDEGLWGGRVAIQYMVSPTSMVYGLVSRGYKAGGVNSDPSLHPSDREFDTEFMWNIESGLKGSWMREALSAQISVFYQKRKDIQIKQSLVQSRDDSNASDFIDYFGNSAKGSNYGLEIELNWMPTDRLSVYTSVGRLLTEYDTPLSLALDSREQAHAPSYQYVIGSRLQLSPKLLWIVEAEGKDKFYLSSSHNERSQSYRLANTSLIYTTKDWTFSLWGRNLTDQDVIVRGFGGFGNDPRKYYASEPYYQYGEPRAFGISSDYR
;
A
#
# COMPACT_ATOMS: atom_id res chain seq x y z
N MET A 1 -32.58 11.84 8.14
CA MET A 1 -31.86 10.82 7.35
C MET A 1 -32.33 10.69 5.88
N SER A 2 -33.60 10.81 5.56
CA SER A 2 -34.14 10.61 4.17
C SER A 2 -33.86 11.73 3.16
N ILE A 3 -33.81 13.00 3.58
CA ILE A 3 -33.75 14.16 2.65
C ILE A 3 -32.32 14.46 2.16
N TYR A 4 -31.31 14.19 2.96
CA TYR A 4 -29.89 14.38 2.59
C TYR A 4 -29.40 13.32 1.59
N PHE A 5 -29.83 12.08 1.76
CA PHE A 5 -29.54 10.98 0.84
C PHE A 5 -30.10 11.26 -0.57
N VAL A 6 -31.35 11.74 -0.66
CA VAL A 6 -31.98 12.10 -1.93
C VAL A 6 -31.33 13.31 -2.61
N LYS A 7 -30.85 14.30 -1.88
CA LYS A 7 -30.13 15.44 -2.45
C LYS A 7 -28.76 15.08 -3.02
N ASN A 8 -28.06 14.16 -2.39
CA ASN A 8 -26.75 13.72 -2.87
C ASN A 8 -26.86 12.74 -4.04
N VAL A 9 -27.86 11.87 -4.05
CA VAL A 9 -28.19 11.01 -5.20
C VAL A 9 -28.60 11.87 -6.42
N LEU A 10 -29.34 12.96 -6.22
CA LEU A 10 -29.71 13.91 -7.30
C LEU A 10 -28.52 14.74 -7.82
N ARG A 11 -27.49 14.99 -7.03
CA ARG A 11 -26.24 15.59 -7.51
C ARG A 11 -25.43 14.59 -8.35
N LEU A 12 -25.34 13.34 -7.92
CA LEU A 12 -24.69 12.26 -8.70
C LEU A 12 -25.41 12.03 -10.04
N THR A 13 -26.74 12.06 -10.08
CA THR A 13 -27.50 11.88 -11.34
C THR A 13 -27.31 13.02 -12.33
N LYS A 14 -27.10 14.26 -11.91
CA LYS A 14 -26.74 15.38 -12.80
C LYS A 14 -25.34 15.23 -13.40
N THR A 15 -24.38 14.78 -12.62
CA THR A 15 -23.02 14.49 -13.11
C THR A 15 -23.01 13.32 -14.10
N LEU A 16 -23.79 12.28 -13.85
CA LEU A 16 -23.97 11.13 -14.74
C LEU A 16 -24.66 11.51 -16.07
N LEU A 17 -25.56 12.51 -16.09
CA LEU A 17 -26.19 13.00 -17.34
C LEU A 17 -25.18 13.74 -18.23
N HIS A 18 -24.26 14.49 -17.68
CA HIS A 18 -23.17 15.12 -18.46
C HIS A 18 -22.15 14.11 -18.98
N LEU A 19 -21.81 13.07 -18.19
CA LEU A 19 -21.01 11.96 -18.65
C LEU A 19 -21.66 11.17 -19.79
N ARG A 20 -22.99 11.00 -19.76
CA ARG A 20 -23.75 10.32 -20.81
C ARG A 20 -23.64 11.04 -22.17
N SER A 21 -23.66 12.36 -22.17
CA SER A 21 -23.52 13.18 -23.38
C SER A 21 -22.09 13.14 -23.94
N LEU A 22 -21.08 13.08 -23.08
CA LEU A 22 -19.67 12.97 -23.47
C LEU A 22 -19.36 11.57 -24.03
N LEU A 23 -19.91 10.52 -23.43
CA LEU A 23 -19.73 9.13 -23.87
C LEU A 23 -20.36 8.88 -25.25
N ILE A 24 -21.55 9.45 -25.52
CA ILE A 24 -22.24 9.35 -26.82
C ILE A 24 -21.47 10.10 -27.92
N LEU A 25 -20.83 11.21 -27.60
CA LEU A 25 -20.03 11.98 -28.55
C LEU A 25 -18.71 11.24 -28.92
N ILE A 26 -18.11 10.52 -28.00
CA ILE A 26 -16.89 9.71 -28.22
C ILE A 26 -17.20 8.48 -29.08
N ILE A 27 -18.37 7.84 -28.87
CA ILE A 27 -18.79 6.64 -29.62
C ILE A 27 -19.13 6.95 -31.09
N SER A 28 -19.54 8.18 -31.42
CA SER A 28 -19.93 8.58 -32.76
C SER A 28 -18.76 8.94 -33.68
N LEU A 29 -17.54 8.95 -33.22
CA LEU A 29 -16.34 9.37 -33.99
C LEU A 29 -15.43 8.20 -34.44
N LEU A 30 -15.84 6.94 -34.35
CA LEU A 30 -15.01 5.77 -34.62
C LEU A 30 -15.19 5.23 -36.06
N PRO A 31 -14.14 5.23 -36.91
CA PRO A 31 -14.11 4.43 -38.13
C PRO A 31 -13.81 2.96 -37.79
N ALA A 32 -14.57 2.06 -38.40
CA ALA A 32 -14.49 0.62 -38.20
C ALA A 32 -13.31 0.00 -38.95
N MET A 33 -12.18 -0.22 -38.29
CA MET A 33 -11.20 -1.29 -38.61
C MET A 33 -10.37 -1.56 -37.33
N ILE A 34 -10.81 -2.51 -36.52
CA ILE A 34 -10.07 -2.97 -35.37
C ILE A 34 -9.60 -4.39 -35.67
N SER A 35 -8.28 -4.58 -35.78
CA SER A 35 -7.65 -5.90 -35.70
C SER A 35 -7.56 -6.29 -34.24
N ALA A 36 -8.13 -7.40 -33.86
CA ALA A 36 -8.08 -7.87 -32.48
C ALA A 36 -6.65 -8.35 -32.16
N LYS A 37 -6.00 -7.68 -31.22
CA LYS A 37 -4.89 -8.25 -30.46
C LYS A 37 -5.50 -8.79 -29.18
N GLU A 38 -5.30 -10.08 -28.87
CA GLU A 38 -5.73 -10.65 -27.61
C GLU A 38 -5.14 -9.84 -26.45
N ILE A 39 -6.02 -9.34 -25.57
CA ILE A 39 -5.59 -8.78 -24.27
C ILE A 39 -5.15 -9.97 -23.43
N GLU A 40 -3.98 -9.88 -22.85
CA GLU A 40 -3.44 -10.88 -21.92
C GLU A 40 -4.45 -11.13 -20.80
N GLU A 41 -4.78 -12.38 -20.56
CA GLU A 41 -5.70 -12.79 -19.50
C GLU A 41 -5.07 -12.48 -18.14
N ILE A 42 -5.67 -11.57 -17.38
CA ILE A 42 -5.16 -11.15 -16.08
C ILE A 42 -5.74 -12.09 -15.01
N ILE A 43 -4.87 -12.85 -14.38
CA ILE A 43 -5.20 -13.78 -13.29
C ILE A 43 -4.93 -13.10 -11.95
N VAL A 44 -5.87 -13.20 -11.04
CA VAL A 44 -5.81 -12.66 -9.68
C VAL A 44 -5.92 -13.80 -8.67
N THR A 45 -5.11 -13.74 -7.62
CA THR A 45 -5.13 -14.73 -6.53
C THR A 45 -6.00 -14.30 -5.34
N ALA A 46 -6.89 -13.36 -5.58
CA ALA A 46 -7.70 -12.66 -4.57
C ALA A 46 -8.52 -13.59 -3.63
N ASN A 47 -8.75 -14.85 -4.02
CA ASN A 47 -9.61 -15.80 -3.28
C ASN A 47 -8.86 -17.09 -2.93
N PHE A 48 -7.52 -17.05 -2.78
CA PHE A 48 -6.67 -18.25 -2.68
C PHE A 48 -6.85 -19.25 -3.85
N ARG A 49 -7.37 -18.74 -4.96
CA ARG A 49 -7.48 -19.42 -6.25
C ARG A 49 -7.04 -18.46 -7.34
N ASP A 50 -6.50 -19.02 -8.39
CA ASP A 50 -6.28 -18.28 -9.61
C ASP A 50 -7.65 -18.02 -10.27
N VAL A 51 -8.07 -16.77 -10.31
CA VAL A 51 -9.37 -16.33 -10.85
C VAL A 51 -9.12 -15.23 -11.86
N ASN A 52 -9.82 -15.29 -12.99
CA ASN A 52 -9.79 -14.20 -13.97
C ASN A 52 -10.29 -12.91 -13.33
N LEU A 53 -9.61 -11.78 -13.60
CA LEU A 53 -9.97 -10.46 -13.08
C LEU A 53 -11.45 -10.11 -13.38
N LEU A 54 -11.97 -10.51 -14.54
CA LEU A 54 -13.38 -10.29 -14.93
C LEU A 54 -14.36 -11.12 -14.09
N GLU A 55 -13.91 -12.20 -13.46
CA GLU A 55 -14.74 -13.07 -12.62
C GLU A 55 -14.63 -12.76 -11.13
N THR A 56 -13.86 -11.74 -10.76
CA THR A 56 -13.67 -11.33 -9.36
C THR A 56 -14.72 -10.30 -8.96
N ALA A 57 -15.66 -10.68 -8.07
CA ALA A 57 -16.73 -9.81 -7.59
C ALA A 57 -16.25 -8.85 -6.46
N SER A 58 -15.22 -8.07 -6.74
CA SER A 58 -14.67 -7.00 -5.88
C SER A 58 -13.80 -6.05 -6.70
N SER A 59 -13.53 -4.85 -6.15
CA SER A 59 -12.60 -3.90 -6.77
C SER A 59 -11.17 -4.37 -6.62
N VAL A 60 -10.51 -4.66 -7.74
CA VAL A 60 -9.10 -5.09 -7.79
C VAL A 60 -8.39 -4.38 -8.91
N THR A 61 -7.24 -3.78 -8.64
CA THR A 61 -6.29 -3.30 -9.65
C THR A 61 -5.15 -4.30 -9.77
N VAL A 62 -4.76 -4.64 -10.97
CA VAL A 62 -3.56 -5.44 -11.25
C VAL A 62 -2.59 -4.60 -12.07
N ILE A 63 -1.40 -4.39 -11.51
CA ILE A 63 -0.29 -3.69 -12.15
C ILE A 63 0.68 -4.78 -12.63
N THR A 64 0.82 -4.94 -13.94
CA THR A 64 1.65 -5.99 -14.54
C THR A 64 3.14 -5.61 -14.57
N ALA A 65 4.02 -6.59 -14.72
CA ALA A 65 5.47 -6.40 -14.92
C ALA A 65 5.76 -5.38 -16.01
N ASN A 66 5.05 -5.45 -17.14
CA ASN A 66 5.22 -4.49 -18.23
C ASN A 66 4.92 -3.03 -17.82
N SER A 67 3.91 -2.81 -16.97
CA SER A 67 3.60 -1.47 -16.44
C SER A 67 4.65 -0.99 -15.43
N ILE A 68 5.22 -1.89 -14.64
CA ILE A 68 6.33 -1.62 -13.70
C ILE A 68 7.57 -1.21 -14.49
N ASP A 69 7.99 -2.04 -15.46
CA ASP A 69 9.14 -1.80 -16.32
C ASP A 69 9.00 -0.47 -17.10
N GLN A 70 7.81 -0.18 -17.65
CA GLN A 70 7.54 1.05 -18.41
C GLN A 70 7.61 2.33 -17.56
N ARG A 71 7.29 2.26 -16.29
CA ARG A 71 7.42 3.38 -15.33
C ARG A 71 8.81 3.49 -14.73
N GLN A 72 9.68 2.49 -14.92
CA GLN A 72 10.97 2.39 -14.24
C GLN A 72 10.80 2.56 -12.72
N ALA A 73 9.80 1.86 -12.16
CA ALA A 73 9.50 1.92 -10.75
C ALA A 73 10.42 0.99 -9.96
N GLU A 74 11.06 1.51 -8.91
CA GLU A 74 11.98 0.77 -8.04
C GLU A 74 11.29 0.29 -6.74
N HIS A 75 10.24 1.00 -6.34
CA HIS A 75 9.50 0.71 -5.12
C HIS A 75 7.98 0.83 -5.33
N LEU A 76 7.21 0.10 -4.51
CA LEU A 76 5.73 0.07 -4.55
C LEU A 76 5.10 1.48 -4.53
N GLU A 77 5.66 2.44 -3.80
CA GLU A 77 5.13 3.80 -3.68
C GLU A 77 4.95 4.49 -5.05
N GLN A 78 5.84 4.21 -6.01
CA GLN A 78 5.80 4.78 -7.35
C GLN A 78 4.70 4.17 -8.25
N LEU A 79 4.05 3.11 -7.79
CA LEU A 79 2.97 2.39 -8.48
C LEU A 79 1.58 2.71 -7.92
N LEU A 80 1.48 3.19 -6.68
CA LEU A 80 0.22 3.32 -5.96
C LEU A 80 -0.79 4.24 -6.66
N ASN A 81 -0.32 5.27 -7.36
CA ASN A 81 -1.19 6.18 -8.11
C ASN A 81 -1.90 5.52 -9.30
N LEU A 82 -1.42 4.36 -9.79
CA LEU A 82 -2.10 3.60 -10.85
C LEU A 82 -3.43 2.99 -10.40
N ALA A 83 -3.65 2.84 -9.10
CA ALA A 83 -4.90 2.36 -8.55
C ALA A 83 -5.74 3.53 -8.00
N PRO A 84 -7.07 3.55 -8.23
CA PRO A 84 -7.92 4.65 -7.77
C PRO A 84 -8.13 4.61 -6.26
N ASN A 85 -8.25 5.80 -5.63
CA ASN A 85 -8.48 6.01 -4.20
C ASN A 85 -7.40 5.38 -3.29
N ILE A 86 -6.15 5.38 -3.77
CA ILE A 86 -4.98 4.99 -2.99
C ILE A 86 -4.15 6.23 -2.66
N ASN A 87 -3.73 6.34 -1.42
CA ASN A 87 -2.77 7.34 -0.97
C ASN A 87 -1.70 6.68 -0.10
N PHE A 88 -0.64 7.39 0.21
CA PHE A 88 0.35 6.96 1.18
C PHE A 88 0.87 8.15 1.99
N SER A 89 1.43 7.84 3.15
CA SER A 89 2.25 8.74 3.93
C SER A 89 3.66 8.18 3.97
N SER A 90 4.64 9.02 3.75
CA SER A 90 6.03 8.65 3.97
C SER A 90 6.22 8.39 5.47
N GLY A 91 6.65 7.19 5.81
CA GLY A 91 6.93 6.85 7.21
C GLY A 91 8.25 7.43 7.66
N ALA A 92 9.21 7.39 6.76
CA ALA A 92 10.53 7.98 6.83
C ALA A 92 11.02 8.20 5.40
N SER A 93 11.99 7.44 4.89
CA SER A 93 12.53 7.56 3.53
C SER A 93 11.57 7.04 2.46
N ARG A 94 10.72 6.05 2.78
CA ARG A 94 9.80 5.41 1.85
C ARG A 94 8.33 5.58 2.25
N GLY A 95 7.45 5.52 1.24
CA GLY A 95 5.99 5.52 1.41
C GLY A 95 5.45 4.19 1.92
N ARG A 96 5.63 3.89 3.20
CA ARG A 96 5.28 2.60 3.82
C ARG A 96 3.91 2.57 4.50
N PHE A 97 3.29 3.71 4.78
CA PHE A 97 1.95 3.79 5.35
C PHE A 97 0.93 4.07 4.26
N ILE A 98 0.16 3.06 3.90
CA ILE A 98 -0.74 3.11 2.75
C ILE A 98 -2.17 3.30 3.22
N GLN A 99 -2.92 4.15 2.52
CA GLN A 99 -4.34 4.36 2.74
C GLN A 99 -5.13 3.93 1.51
N ILE A 100 -6.12 3.06 1.71
CA ILE A 100 -7.07 2.62 0.69
C ILE A 100 -8.43 3.21 1.02
N ARG A 101 -9.03 3.96 0.08
CA ARG A 101 -10.31 4.65 0.28
C ARG A 101 -10.31 5.55 1.53
N GLY A 102 -9.16 6.18 1.84
CA GLY A 102 -8.95 7.06 2.99
C GLY A 102 -8.78 6.34 4.33
N ILE A 103 -8.58 5.02 4.35
CA ILE A 103 -8.40 4.21 5.55
C ILE A 103 -6.99 3.64 5.57
N GLY A 104 -6.24 3.88 6.63
CA GLY A 104 -4.87 3.44 6.83
C GLY A 104 -4.14 4.30 7.86
N GLU A 105 -3.00 3.82 8.31
CA GLU A 105 -2.10 4.49 9.24
C GLU A 105 -1.29 5.57 8.51
N ARG A 106 -0.62 6.45 9.26
CA ARG A 106 0.16 7.57 8.71
C ARG A 106 1.58 7.63 9.25
N SER A 107 1.79 7.09 10.45
CA SER A 107 3.07 7.03 11.13
C SER A 107 3.02 5.98 12.23
N GLN A 108 4.18 5.58 12.73
CA GLN A 108 4.36 4.78 13.94
C GLN A 108 5.55 5.37 14.72
N PHE A 109 5.37 5.49 16.03
CA PHE A 109 6.42 5.88 16.96
C PHE A 109 6.60 4.79 18.02
N ILE A 110 6.22 5.02 19.27
CA ILE A 110 6.35 4.01 20.34
C ILE A 110 5.19 3.00 20.38
N GLU A 111 4.03 3.39 19.88
CA GLU A 111 2.83 2.55 19.94
C GLU A 111 2.94 1.31 19.06
N PRO A 112 2.49 0.15 19.54
CA PRO A 112 2.36 -1.03 18.71
C PRO A 112 1.25 -0.83 17.65
N LEU A 113 1.47 -1.29 16.43
CA LEU A 113 0.61 -1.02 15.29
C LEU A 113 -0.19 -2.25 14.86
N ASN A 114 -1.52 -2.06 14.68
CA ASN A 114 -2.38 -2.97 13.93
C ASN A 114 -2.70 -2.32 12.58
N PRO A 115 -2.05 -2.71 11.48
CA PRO A 115 -2.25 -2.07 10.19
C PRO A 115 -3.63 -2.31 9.60
N SER A 116 -4.19 -1.30 8.93
CA SER A 116 -5.47 -1.38 8.21
C SER A 116 -5.33 -1.94 6.81
N VAL A 117 -4.12 -1.87 6.22
CA VAL A 117 -3.78 -2.36 4.88
C VAL A 117 -2.73 -3.44 5.00
N GLY A 118 -3.05 -4.62 4.48
CA GLY A 118 -2.11 -5.73 4.40
C GLY A 118 -1.11 -5.55 3.24
N VAL A 119 0.14 -5.98 3.45
CA VAL A 119 1.17 -6.06 2.40
C VAL A 119 1.78 -7.44 2.43
N ILE A 120 1.57 -8.18 1.35
CA ILE A 120 2.06 -9.56 1.18
C ILE A 120 3.05 -9.57 0.02
N ILE A 121 4.19 -10.21 0.20
CA ILE A 121 5.20 -10.42 -0.85
C ILE A 121 5.43 -11.92 -0.99
N ASP A 122 5.04 -12.52 -2.11
CA ASP A 122 5.16 -13.96 -2.37
C ASP A 122 4.57 -14.85 -1.27
N GLY A 123 3.49 -14.39 -0.63
CA GLY A 123 2.83 -15.10 0.46
C GLY A 123 3.45 -14.92 1.83
N ILE A 124 4.45 -14.05 1.98
CA ILE A 124 5.05 -13.64 3.25
C ILE A 124 4.40 -12.33 3.70
N ASP A 125 4.04 -12.23 4.97
CA ASP A 125 3.36 -11.07 5.54
C ASP A 125 4.38 -9.99 5.98
N PHE A 126 4.50 -8.93 5.16
CA PHE A 126 5.29 -7.72 5.42
C PHE A 126 4.43 -6.54 5.90
N THR A 127 3.23 -6.81 6.36
CA THR A 127 2.30 -5.77 6.83
C THR A 127 2.92 -4.93 7.94
N GLY A 128 2.92 -3.59 7.75
CA GLY A 128 3.54 -2.62 8.69
C GLY A 128 5.04 -2.38 8.48
N ILE A 129 5.71 -3.20 7.67
CA ILE A 129 7.14 -3.07 7.31
C ILE A 129 7.35 -3.04 5.79
N ALA A 130 6.48 -2.32 5.10
CA ALA A 130 6.42 -2.27 3.63
C ALA A 130 7.61 -1.52 2.97
N GLY A 131 8.61 -1.04 3.72
CA GLY A 131 9.89 -0.59 3.15
C GLY A 131 10.56 -1.66 2.29
N ALA A 132 10.34 -2.94 2.61
CA ALA A 132 10.79 -4.09 1.81
C ALA A 132 10.05 -4.30 0.47
N ALA A 133 9.03 -3.48 0.15
CA ALA A 133 8.18 -3.67 -1.05
C ALA A 133 8.85 -3.10 -2.32
N THR A 134 10.06 -3.57 -2.63
CA THR A 134 10.77 -3.26 -3.88
C THR A 134 10.12 -3.96 -5.06
N THR A 135 10.31 -3.42 -6.26
CA THR A 135 9.70 -3.97 -7.50
C THR A 135 10.59 -4.98 -8.21
N MET A 136 11.68 -5.41 -7.57
CA MET A 136 12.64 -6.36 -8.13
C MET A 136 11.98 -7.65 -8.59
N ASP A 137 12.06 -7.92 -9.90
CA ASP A 137 11.57 -9.15 -10.55
C ASP A 137 10.10 -9.48 -10.23
N ILE A 138 9.27 -8.46 -10.04
CA ILE A 138 7.83 -8.60 -9.80
C ILE A 138 7.10 -8.88 -11.11
N ASP A 139 6.22 -9.87 -11.11
CA ASP A 139 5.32 -10.22 -12.21
C ASP A 139 4.07 -9.36 -12.18
N GLN A 140 3.47 -9.21 -11.00
CA GLN A 140 2.30 -8.35 -10.82
C GLN A 140 2.16 -7.85 -9.38
N VAL A 141 1.51 -6.69 -9.24
CA VAL A 141 1.03 -6.14 -7.98
C VAL A 141 -0.49 -6.11 -8.01
N GLU A 142 -1.13 -6.81 -7.09
CA GLU A 142 -2.58 -6.86 -6.93
C GLU A 142 -2.99 -5.95 -5.78
N ILE A 143 -3.87 -4.99 -6.03
CA ILE A 143 -4.39 -4.06 -5.02
C ILE A 143 -5.88 -4.34 -4.85
N LEU A 144 -6.24 -5.01 -3.76
CA LEU A 144 -7.61 -5.36 -3.40
C LEU A 144 -8.18 -4.28 -2.48
N ARG A 145 -9.25 -3.61 -2.92
CA ARG A 145 -9.86 -2.51 -2.17
C ARG A 145 -11.09 -2.97 -1.42
N GLY A 146 -11.26 -2.44 -0.21
CA GLY A 146 -12.31 -2.87 0.73
C GLY A 146 -11.90 -4.07 1.59
N PRO A 147 -12.71 -4.45 2.59
CA PRO A 147 -12.34 -5.45 3.57
C PRO A 147 -11.96 -6.81 2.97
N GLN A 148 -10.77 -7.29 3.28
CA GLN A 148 -10.30 -8.64 2.96
C GLN A 148 -10.22 -9.54 4.21
N GLY A 149 -10.94 -9.17 5.27
CA GLY A 149 -10.92 -9.86 6.55
C GLY A 149 -11.36 -11.33 6.50
N THR A 150 -12.09 -11.76 5.47
CA THR A 150 -12.48 -13.17 5.29
C THR A 150 -11.28 -14.08 5.04
N LEU A 151 -10.32 -13.63 4.22
CA LEU A 151 -9.18 -14.43 3.81
C LEU A 151 -7.91 -14.06 4.57
N PHE A 152 -7.67 -12.77 4.84
CA PHE A 152 -6.43 -12.24 5.39
C PHE A 152 -6.55 -11.73 6.85
N GLY A 153 -7.75 -11.73 7.45
CA GLY A 153 -7.96 -11.45 8.87
C GLY A 153 -7.86 -9.97 9.25
N ALA A 154 -7.38 -9.72 10.47
CA ALA A 154 -7.40 -8.40 11.13
C ALA A 154 -6.58 -7.32 10.43
N ASN A 155 -5.56 -7.68 9.66
CA ASN A 155 -4.63 -6.74 9.02
C ASN A 155 -5.08 -6.27 7.63
N ALA A 156 -6.35 -6.46 7.27
CA ALA A 156 -6.87 -6.12 5.93
C ALA A 156 -8.27 -5.47 6.01
N LEU A 157 -8.46 -4.55 6.95
CA LEU A 157 -9.71 -3.78 7.09
C LEU A 157 -9.99 -2.94 5.85
N ALA A 158 -9.00 -2.19 5.38
CA ALA A 158 -9.14 -1.28 4.23
C ALA A 158 -8.90 -1.98 2.89
N GLY A 159 -8.04 -2.99 2.88
CA GLY A 159 -7.64 -3.73 1.70
C GLY A 159 -6.32 -4.47 1.87
N LEU A 160 -5.84 -5.00 0.76
CA LEU A 160 -4.62 -5.77 0.69
C LEU A 160 -3.82 -5.40 -0.56
N ILE A 161 -2.51 -5.36 -0.44
CA ILE A 161 -1.57 -5.28 -1.55
C ILE A 161 -0.75 -6.57 -1.58
N ASN A 162 -0.77 -7.26 -2.71
CA ASN A 162 -0.08 -8.52 -2.91
C ASN A 162 0.93 -8.37 -4.07
N LEU A 163 2.20 -8.46 -3.75
CA LEU A 163 3.29 -8.46 -4.73
C LEU A 163 3.63 -9.92 -5.05
N LYS A 164 3.63 -10.24 -6.33
CA LYS A 164 3.92 -11.57 -6.82
C LYS A 164 5.11 -11.51 -7.76
N SER A 165 6.16 -12.25 -7.45
CA SER A 165 7.35 -12.34 -8.30
C SER A 165 7.13 -13.27 -9.49
N LYS A 166 8.02 -13.16 -10.50
CA LYS A 166 8.05 -14.08 -11.64
C LYS A 166 8.34 -15.50 -11.17
N ASN A 167 7.62 -16.44 -11.71
CA ASN A 167 7.82 -17.86 -11.42
C ASN A 167 9.08 -18.40 -12.13
N PRO A 168 9.72 -19.45 -11.58
CA PRO A 168 10.75 -20.20 -12.29
C PRO A 168 10.25 -20.78 -13.61
N ALA A 169 11.05 -20.65 -14.68
CA ALA A 169 10.77 -21.21 -16.00
C ALA A 169 11.50 -22.56 -16.21
N GLU A 170 10.99 -23.39 -17.12
CA GLU A 170 11.66 -24.65 -17.51
C GLU A 170 12.89 -24.40 -18.40
N THR A 171 12.86 -23.33 -19.17
CA THR A 171 13.98 -22.91 -20.05
C THR A 171 14.86 -21.91 -19.34
N THR A 172 16.16 -21.94 -19.60
CA THR A 172 17.07 -20.93 -19.08
C THR A 172 16.72 -19.57 -19.65
N GLU A 173 16.40 -18.63 -18.77
CA GLU A 173 16.10 -17.23 -19.08
C GLU A 173 16.75 -16.33 -18.05
N GLY A 174 17.12 -15.12 -18.44
CA GLY A 174 17.68 -14.16 -17.54
C GLY A 174 17.63 -12.76 -18.10
N ASN A 175 17.84 -11.79 -17.24
CA ASN A 175 17.96 -10.40 -17.62
C ASN A 175 18.98 -9.69 -16.73
N VAL A 176 19.56 -8.63 -17.28
CA VAL A 176 20.39 -7.67 -16.53
C VAL A 176 19.93 -6.28 -16.92
N SER A 177 19.70 -5.41 -15.93
CA SER A 177 19.25 -4.05 -16.12
C SER A 177 20.18 -3.07 -15.41
N VAL A 178 20.43 -1.94 -16.06
CA VAL A 178 21.15 -0.80 -15.50
C VAL A 178 20.32 0.44 -15.73
N THR A 179 20.02 1.17 -14.66
CA THR A 179 19.31 2.47 -14.72
C THR A 179 20.21 3.54 -14.09
N LEU A 180 20.31 4.68 -14.77
CA LEU A 180 21.05 5.86 -14.31
C LEU A 180 20.09 7.05 -14.34
N GLY A 181 20.06 7.83 -13.27
CA GLY A 181 19.21 9.01 -13.13
C GLY A 181 19.92 10.23 -12.55
N ASN A 182 19.20 11.35 -12.49
CA ASN A 182 19.67 12.48 -11.70
C ASN A 182 19.69 12.12 -10.20
N PHE A 183 20.23 13.00 -9.34
CA PHE A 183 20.49 12.74 -7.91
C PHE A 183 21.46 11.59 -7.70
N ASN A 184 22.44 11.43 -8.60
CA ASN A 184 23.41 10.34 -8.59
C ASN A 184 22.74 8.94 -8.46
N SER A 185 21.52 8.79 -9.02
CA SER A 185 20.72 7.58 -8.89
C SER A 185 21.25 6.47 -9.82
N HIS A 186 21.49 5.30 -9.25
CA HIS A 186 22.00 4.12 -9.94
C HIS A 186 21.20 2.89 -9.49
N THR A 187 20.67 2.12 -10.45
CA THR A 187 20.09 0.82 -10.18
C THR A 187 20.78 -0.23 -11.04
N LEU A 188 21.25 -1.29 -10.40
CA LEU A 188 21.74 -2.49 -11.06
C LEU A 188 20.87 -3.66 -10.62
N SER A 189 20.22 -4.32 -11.56
CA SER A 189 19.44 -5.51 -11.26
C SER A 189 19.71 -6.64 -12.23
N GLY A 190 19.47 -7.86 -11.78
CA GLY A 190 19.58 -9.05 -12.62
C GLY A 190 18.74 -10.19 -12.07
N ALA A 191 18.24 -11.02 -12.99
CA ALA A 191 17.57 -12.26 -12.65
C ALA A 191 18.02 -13.38 -13.60
N LEU A 192 18.09 -14.59 -13.06
CA LEU A 192 18.42 -15.81 -13.79
C LEU A 192 17.54 -16.95 -13.31
N GLY A 193 16.96 -17.69 -14.23
CA GLY A 193 16.15 -18.85 -13.93
C GLY A 193 16.32 -19.96 -14.95
N GLY A 194 15.77 -21.14 -14.64
CA GLY A 194 15.81 -22.30 -15.51
C GLY A 194 15.58 -23.60 -14.76
N SER A 195 15.80 -24.69 -15.44
CA SER A 195 15.67 -26.03 -14.86
C SER A 195 16.89 -26.42 -14.05
N LEU A 196 16.73 -26.83 -12.79
CA LEU A 196 17.77 -27.51 -11.99
C LEU A 196 17.80 -29.01 -12.28
N SER A 197 16.65 -29.58 -12.59
CA SER A 197 16.46 -30.99 -12.93
C SER A 197 15.13 -31.16 -13.66
N SER A 198 14.82 -32.39 -14.12
CA SER A 198 13.50 -32.70 -14.69
C SER A 198 12.32 -32.47 -13.73
N ALA A 199 12.58 -32.27 -12.44
CA ALA A 199 11.56 -32.13 -11.40
C ALA A 199 11.65 -30.80 -10.66
N ALA A 200 12.63 -29.93 -10.94
CA ALA A 200 12.82 -28.69 -10.19
C ALA A 200 13.32 -27.56 -11.10
N ASN A 201 12.70 -26.40 -10.94
CA ASN A 201 13.07 -25.14 -11.59
C ASN A 201 13.46 -24.11 -10.54
N TYR A 202 14.32 -23.17 -10.90
CA TYR A 202 14.77 -22.10 -10.01
C TYR A 202 14.67 -20.73 -10.68
N ARG A 203 14.59 -19.70 -9.86
CA ARG A 203 14.79 -18.31 -10.25
C ARG A 203 15.47 -17.55 -9.12
N VAL A 204 16.52 -16.80 -9.43
CA VAL A 204 17.23 -15.93 -8.50
C VAL A 204 17.25 -14.55 -9.08
N ALA A 205 16.98 -13.54 -8.26
CA ALA A 205 17.02 -12.13 -8.62
C ALA A 205 17.77 -11.33 -7.55
N ILE A 206 18.45 -10.28 -8.00
CA ILE A 206 19.15 -9.32 -7.15
C ILE A 206 18.97 -7.93 -7.73
N GLN A 207 18.82 -6.94 -6.86
CA GLN A 207 18.81 -5.51 -7.20
C GLN A 207 19.61 -4.74 -6.15
N ASN A 208 20.41 -3.79 -6.61
CA ASN A 208 20.99 -2.75 -5.80
C ASN A 208 20.53 -1.40 -6.36
N HIS A 209 20.01 -0.54 -5.51
CA HIS A 209 19.55 0.81 -5.85
C HIS A 209 20.20 1.82 -4.90
N THR A 210 20.87 2.81 -5.45
CA THR A 210 21.51 3.90 -4.70
C THR A 210 21.13 5.26 -5.28
N SER A 211 21.05 6.28 -4.44
CA SER A 211 20.85 7.67 -4.82
C SER A 211 21.32 8.59 -3.69
N ASP A 212 21.82 9.78 -4.01
CA ASP A 212 22.14 10.78 -2.99
C ASP A 212 20.86 11.40 -2.37
N GLY A 213 19.68 11.14 -2.96
CA GLY A 213 18.45 11.81 -2.55
C GLY A 213 18.32 13.20 -3.18
N TYR A 214 17.32 13.95 -2.72
CA TYR A 214 17.00 15.27 -3.30
C TYR A 214 16.93 16.38 -2.24
N ILE A 215 17.52 16.15 -1.09
CA ILE A 215 17.65 17.10 0.02
C ILE A 215 19.11 17.48 0.15
N SER A 216 19.37 18.78 0.32
CA SER A 216 20.70 19.32 0.56
C SER A 216 20.80 19.78 2.01
N ASN A 217 21.81 19.36 2.73
CA ASN A 217 22.09 19.83 4.08
C ASN A 217 23.15 20.93 4.03
N GLU A 218 22.74 22.17 4.28
CA GLU A 218 23.62 23.34 4.19
C GLU A 218 24.60 23.42 5.36
N PHE A 219 24.21 23.01 6.57
CA PHE A 219 25.05 23.02 7.74
C PHE A 219 26.24 22.06 7.58
N LEU A 220 25.98 20.84 7.13
CA LEU A 220 27.01 19.83 6.91
C LEU A 220 27.72 19.98 5.56
N SER A 221 27.19 20.84 4.66
CA SER A 221 27.67 20.94 3.27
C SER A 221 27.64 19.58 2.55
N ARG A 222 26.52 18.86 2.65
CA ARG A 222 26.28 17.53 2.08
C ARG A 222 24.97 17.50 1.28
N ASP A 223 24.94 16.70 0.22
CA ASP A 223 23.77 16.48 -0.63
C ASP A 223 23.26 15.01 -0.57
N ASP A 224 23.72 14.26 0.44
CA ASP A 224 23.44 12.83 0.59
C ASP A 224 22.93 12.47 2.01
N THR A 225 22.32 13.41 2.72
CA THR A 225 21.74 13.17 4.05
C THR A 225 20.36 12.52 4.01
N ASP A 226 19.73 12.49 2.82
CA ASP A 226 18.45 11.81 2.53
C ASP A 226 18.66 10.74 1.44
N ASN A 227 19.82 10.06 1.49
CA ASN A 227 20.24 9.08 0.51
C ASN A 227 19.36 7.82 0.51
N ILE A 228 19.41 7.10 -0.60
CA ILE A 228 18.88 5.75 -0.76
C ILE A 228 20.05 4.79 -0.95
N ASP A 229 20.08 3.71 -0.18
CA ASP A 229 20.99 2.57 -0.35
C ASP A 229 20.25 1.28 -0.02
N GLU A 230 19.88 0.54 -1.05
CA GLU A 230 18.98 -0.61 -0.91
C GLU A 230 19.52 -1.80 -1.70
N ILE A 231 19.63 -2.96 -1.04
CA ILE A 231 19.92 -4.25 -1.68
C ILE A 231 18.73 -5.16 -1.45
N SER A 232 18.21 -5.76 -2.53
CA SER A 232 17.16 -6.78 -2.48
C SER A 232 17.63 -8.06 -3.16
N MET A 233 17.31 -9.20 -2.56
CA MET A 233 17.61 -10.53 -3.11
C MET A 233 16.42 -11.44 -2.98
N ARG A 234 16.14 -12.25 -4.00
CA ARG A 234 15.09 -13.25 -4.00
C ARG A 234 15.54 -14.53 -4.67
N SER A 235 15.12 -15.65 -4.12
CA SER A 235 15.30 -16.96 -4.73
C SER A 235 14.00 -17.76 -4.64
N VAL A 236 13.58 -18.35 -5.75
CA VAL A 236 12.39 -19.21 -5.82
C VAL A 236 12.78 -20.55 -6.40
N ILE A 237 12.31 -21.62 -5.77
CA ILE A 237 12.48 -22.99 -6.26
C ILE A 237 11.10 -23.63 -6.33
N ASP A 238 10.70 -24.03 -7.53
CA ASP A 238 9.53 -24.87 -7.75
C ASP A 238 9.98 -26.32 -7.92
N TRP A 239 9.42 -27.21 -7.12
CA TRP A 239 9.84 -28.61 -7.08
C TRP A 239 8.65 -29.55 -7.15
N GLN A 240 8.63 -30.45 -8.15
CA GLN A 240 7.71 -31.58 -8.25
C GLN A 240 8.29 -32.75 -7.43
N ILE A 241 7.94 -32.83 -6.13
CA ILE A 241 8.49 -33.81 -5.18
C ILE A 241 8.02 -35.25 -5.59
N LYS A 242 6.76 -35.35 -6.00
CA LYS A 242 6.11 -36.55 -6.53
C LYS A 242 5.08 -36.13 -7.57
N ASP A 243 4.56 -37.04 -8.36
CA ASP A 243 3.55 -36.76 -9.38
C ASP A 243 2.35 -35.98 -8.88
N ASN A 244 2.04 -36.13 -7.60
CA ASN A 244 0.90 -35.47 -6.94
C ASN A 244 1.28 -34.50 -5.81
N VAL A 245 2.56 -34.14 -5.66
CA VAL A 245 3.04 -33.20 -4.62
C VAL A 245 4.00 -32.20 -5.23
N LYS A 246 3.60 -30.95 -5.22
CA LYS A 246 4.43 -29.81 -5.60
C LYS A 246 4.84 -29.03 -4.35
N ALA A 247 6.04 -28.46 -4.36
CA ALA A 247 6.49 -27.51 -3.36
C ALA A 247 7.08 -26.26 -4.05
N LYS A 248 6.84 -25.11 -3.46
CA LYS A 248 7.46 -23.84 -3.83
C LYS A 248 8.15 -23.27 -2.60
N LEU A 249 9.45 -23.07 -2.69
CA LEU A 249 10.25 -22.40 -1.67
C LEU A 249 10.63 -21.02 -2.17
N THR A 250 10.30 -19.99 -1.42
CA THR A 250 10.73 -18.61 -1.65
C THR A 250 11.66 -18.19 -0.51
N LEU A 251 12.81 -17.65 -0.85
CA LEU A 251 13.74 -16.98 0.07
C LEU A 251 13.82 -15.51 -0.33
N PHE A 252 13.77 -14.62 0.64
CA PHE A 252 13.81 -13.18 0.42
C PHE A 252 14.76 -12.53 1.43
N HIS A 253 15.55 -11.57 0.95
CA HIS A 253 16.40 -10.74 1.80
C HIS A 253 16.39 -9.31 1.27
N VAL A 254 16.30 -8.35 2.18
CA VAL A 254 16.46 -6.93 1.89
C VAL A 254 17.32 -6.30 2.97
N ASP A 255 18.20 -5.41 2.55
CA ASP A 255 19.01 -4.54 3.40
C ASP A 255 18.86 -3.12 2.88
N ILE A 256 18.26 -2.26 3.69
CA ILE A 256 17.95 -0.84 3.45
C ILE A 256 18.76 -0.04 4.46
N ASP A 257 19.63 0.86 3.99
CA ASP A 257 20.40 1.80 4.81
C ASP A 257 20.21 3.23 4.26
N ASN A 258 18.97 3.72 4.35
CA ASN A 258 18.61 5.02 3.84
C ASN A 258 18.84 6.14 4.87
N GLY A 259 19.25 7.31 4.40
CA GLY A 259 19.25 8.53 5.18
C GLY A 259 17.83 9.07 5.42
N TYR A 260 17.68 9.96 6.38
CA TYR A 260 16.44 10.67 6.63
C TYR A 260 16.71 12.08 7.17
N ASP A 261 16.61 13.08 6.29
CA ASP A 261 16.80 14.49 6.58
C ASP A 261 15.75 15.33 5.84
N ALA A 262 14.47 15.02 6.07
CA ALA A 262 13.37 15.41 5.19
C ALA A 262 12.64 16.69 5.58
N PHE A 263 12.80 17.19 6.82
CA PHE A 263 12.14 18.38 7.32
C PHE A 263 13.11 19.55 7.41
N SER A 264 12.65 20.73 7.01
CA SER A 264 13.40 21.96 7.04
C SER A 264 12.61 23.03 7.81
N LEU A 265 13.29 23.83 8.64
CA LEU A 265 12.70 24.97 9.34
C LEU A 265 12.12 26.02 8.38
N ASP A 266 12.59 26.06 7.13
CA ASP A 266 12.15 26.99 6.10
C ASP A 266 11.21 26.38 5.07
N ASN A 267 10.75 25.13 5.27
CA ASN A 267 9.89 24.37 4.35
C ASN A 267 10.45 24.31 2.93
N THR A 268 11.73 24.01 2.80
CA THR A 268 12.44 23.83 1.52
C THR A 268 13.06 22.43 1.44
N ARG A 269 13.74 22.12 0.35
CA ARG A 269 14.60 20.92 0.23
C ARG A 269 16.05 21.19 0.72
N THR A 270 16.23 22.22 1.53
CA THR A 270 17.50 22.53 2.19
C THR A 270 17.32 22.45 3.69
N THR A 271 18.07 21.59 4.34
CA THR A 271 18.02 21.36 5.79
C THR A 271 19.20 22.00 6.49
N LEU A 272 19.10 22.11 7.81
CA LEU A 272 20.14 22.66 8.68
C LEU A 272 20.52 21.68 9.80
N SER A 273 20.05 20.44 9.74
CA SER A 273 20.29 19.41 10.73
C SER A 273 21.77 19.15 10.92
N ASP A 274 22.24 19.12 12.16
CA ASP A 274 23.61 18.71 12.50
C ASP A 274 23.73 17.19 12.69
N THR A 275 22.61 16.51 12.94
CA THR A 275 22.52 15.06 13.17
C THR A 275 21.43 14.43 12.29
N PRO A 276 21.61 14.38 10.95
CA PRO A 276 20.63 13.75 10.06
C PRO A 276 20.31 12.34 10.50
N GLY A 277 19.02 12.01 10.43
CA GLY A 277 18.51 10.70 10.80
C GLY A 277 18.77 9.61 9.75
N HIS A 278 18.09 8.49 9.95
CA HIS A 278 18.18 7.32 9.07
C HIS A 278 16.89 6.52 9.08
N ASP A 279 16.70 5.69 8.06
CA ASP A 279 15.59 4.73 7.92
C ASP A 279 16.17 3.42 7.42
N ARG A 280 16.40 2.47 8.33
CA ARG A 280 17.04 1.20 8.06
C ARG A 280 16.08 0.06 8.24
N GLN A 281 16.19 -0.92 7.36
CA GLN A 281 15.43 -2.17 7.47
C GLN A 281 16.27 -3.32 6.94
N LYS A 282 16.56 -4.28 7.78
CA LYS A 282 17.17 -5.54 7.37
C LYS A 282 16.19 -6.67 7.63
N SER A 283 15.71 -7.30 6.55
CA SER A 283 14.74 -8.38 6.67
C SER A 283 15.20 -9.62 5.93
N SER A 284 15.07 -10.77 6.59
CA SER A 284 15.27 -12.09 6.00
C SER A 284 14.01 -12.91 6.15
N ALA A 285 13.55 -13.52 5.07
CA ALA A 285 12.28 -14.22 5.08
C ALA A 285 12.30 -15.48 4.22
N PHE A 286 11.40 -16.43 4.55
CA PHE A 286 11.12 -17.54 3.68
C PHE A 286 9.62 -17.87 3.68
N ALA A 287 9.16 -18.47 2.58
CA ALA A 287 7.87 -19.14 2.49
C ALA A 287 8.03 -20.52 1.85
N LEU A 288 7.40 -21.51 2.42
CA LEU A 288 7.27 -22.85 1.86
C LEU A 288 5.79 -23.14 1.61
N GLU A 289 5.40 -23.20 0.34
CA GLU A 289 4.08 -23.64 -0.04
C GLU A 289 4.15 -25.07 -0.58
N THR A 290 3.26 -25.95 -0.12
CA THR A 290 3.11 -27.29 -0.68
C THR A 290 1.68 -27.51 -1.14
N THR A 291 1.54 -28.07 -2.33
CA THR A 291 0.25 -28.49 -2.88
C THR A 291 0.25 -30.00 -3.06
N TRP A 292 -0.58 -30.66 -2.28
CA TRP A 292 -0.79 -32.08 -2.41
C TRP A 292 -2.12 -32.37 -3.12
N GLN A 293 -2.03 -32.85 -4.33
CA GLN A 293 -3.15 -33.29 -5.15
C GLN A 293 -3.62 -34.67 -4.69
N LYS A 294 -4.29 -34.71 -3.53
CA LYS A 294 -4.65 -35.95 -2.84
C LYS A 294 -5.61 -36.82 -3.65
N ASN A 295 -6.60 -36.20 -4.30
CA ASN A 295 -7.60 -36.91 -5.11
C ASN A 295 -8.16 -35.97 -6.20
N TYR A 296 -9.18 -36.42 -6.90
CA TYR A 296 -9.85 -35.61 -7.94
C TYR A 296 -10.77 -34.53 -7.40
N GLN A 297 -11.13 -34.57 -6.12
CA GLN A 297 -12.13 -33.66 -5.52
C GLN A 297 -11.50 -32.38 -4.97
N PHE A 298 -10.35 -32.45 -4.30
CA PHE A 298 -9.69 -31.29 -3.71
C PHE A 298 -8.17 -31.47 -3.60
N ASP A 299 -7.50 -30.35 -3.53
CA ASP A 299 -6.09 -30.24 -3.17
C ASP A 299 -5.94 -29.82 -1.71
N VAL A 300 -4.87 -30.30 -1.07
CA VAL A 300 -4.42 -29.80 0.23
C VAL A 300 -3.27 -28.84 -0.02
N VAL A 301 -3.46 -27.57 0.33
CA VAL A 301 -2.44 -26.53 0.23
C VAL A 301 -2.00 -26.15 1.63
N SER A 302 -0.70 -26.18 1.85
CA SER A 302 -0.09 -25.73 3.12
C SER A 302 0.93 -24.65 2.81
N ARG A 303 0.91 -23.55 3.56
CA ARG A 303 1.90 -22.48 3.49
C ARG A 303 2.45 -22.20 4.88
N LEU A 304 3.76 -22.19 4.98
CA LEU A 304 4.51 -21.75 6.15
C LEU A 304 5.31 -20.53 5.72
N SER A 305 5.30 -19.47 6.50
CA SER A 305 6.19 -18.34 6.25
C SER A 305 6.79 -17.83 7.55
N PHE A 306 7.97 -17.26 7.43
CA PHE A 306 8.69 -16.62 8.52
C PHE A 306 9.39 -15.39 7.96
N VAL A 307 9.39 -14.31 8.71
CA VAL A 307 10.17 -13.12 8.46
C VAL A 307 10.76 -12.62 9.78
N ASP A 308 12.04 -12.28 9.73
CA ASP A 308 12.82 -11.66 10.79
C ASP A 308 13.31 -10.32 10.27
N SER A 309 13.10 -9.24 11.04
CA SER A 309 13.35 -7.87 10.61
C SER A 309 13.91 -7.03 11.73
N ASP A 310 15.07 -6.46 11.50
CA ASP A 310 15.63 -5.35 12.28
C ASP A 310 15.29 -4.04 11.56
N LEU A 311 14.68 -3.12 12.30
CA LEU A 311 14.28 -1.80 11.79
C LEU A 311 14.87 -0.72 12.70
N GLU A 312 15.39 0.33 12.09
CA GLU A 312 15.88 1.49 12.82
C GLU A 312 15.41 2.75 12.10
N TYR A 313 14.74 3.63 12.86
CA TYR A 313 14.24 4.91 12.39
C TYR A 313 14.66 6.00 13.36
N GLY A 314 15.51 6.90 12.90
CA GLY A 314 16.01 8.02 13.67
C GLY A 314 15.82 9.33 12.93
N TYR A 315 15.70 10.42 13.68
CA TYR A 315 15.64 11.76 13.12
C TYR A 315 16.15 12.81 14.10
N ASP A 316 16.69 13.90 13.55
CA ASP A 316 16.93 15.14 14.26
C ASP A 316 15.57 15.81 14.57
N GLU A 317 15.25 16.01 15.85
CA GLU A 317 13.96 16.55 16.27
C GLU A 317 13.89 18.07 16.10
N ASP A 318 15.01 18.78 16.25
CA ASP A 318 15.06 20.23 16.14
C ASP A 318 15.31 20.74 14.72
N TRP A 319 15.74 19.87 13.78
CA TRP A 319 16.02 20.17 12.37
C TRP A 319 17.05 21.31 12.18
N ALA A 320 17.95 21.47 13.13
CA ALA A 320 18.84 22.61 13.25
C ALA A 320 20.23 22.22 13.76
N PHE A 321 20.90 23.15 14.38
CA PHE A 321 22.19 22.95 15.04
C PHE A 321 22.32 23.86 16.26
N PRO A 322 23.09 23.53 17.30
CA PRO A 322 23.13 24.23 18.58
C PRO A 322 23.47 25.72 18.52
N ALA A 323 24.17 26.15 17.47
CA ALA A 323 24.62 27.54 17.32
C ALA A 323 23.75 28.36 16.35
N ILE A 324 22.53 27.88 16.02
CA ILE A 324 21.66 28.54 15.02
C ILE A 324 21.30 29.97 15.38
N CYS A 325 21.25 30.28 16.65
CA CYS A 325 20.91 31.64 17.18
C CYS A 325 22.12 32.56 17.37
N VAL A 326 23.35 32.11 17.08
CA VAL A 326 24.53 32.98 17.27
C VAL A 326 24.49 34.17 16.33
N GLY A 327 24.41 35.37 16.91
CA GLY A 327 24.32 36.64 16.16
C GLY A 327 22.91 36.95 15.66
N GLN A 328 21.90 36.22 16.07
CA GLN A 328 20.48 36.46 15.80
C GLN A 328 19.72 36.70 17.12
N ASP A 329 18.55 37.32 17.01
CA ASP A 329 17.64 37.49 18.15
C ASP A 329 16.69 36.30 18.20
N CYS A 330 16.92 35.35 19.08
CA CYS A 330 16.09 34.20 19.34
C CYS A 330 15.50 34.28 20.75
N ASP A 331 14.50 33.44 21.06
CA ASP A 331 13.84 33.44 22.39
C ASP A 331 14.72 32.84 23.51
N GLY A 332 15.98 32.63 23.24
CA GLY A 332 17.00 32.29 24.22
C GLY A 332 17.04 30.84 24.67
N TRP A 333 16.32 29.94 24.01
CA TRP A 333 16.45 28.54 24.27
C TRP A 333 16.55 27.76 22.94
N GLU A 334 17.74 27.30 22.67
CA GLU A 334 18.00 26.36 21.62
C GLU A 334 18.10 24.96 22.26
N TYR A 335 17.43 24.00 21.66
CA TYR A 335 17.59 22.60 22.06
C TYR A 335 18.25 21.81 20.95
N ASN A 336 18.95 20.75 21.30
CA ASN A 336 19.52 19.79 20.38
C ASN A 336 18.99 18.43 20.78
N SER A 337 18.31 17.74 19.88
CA SER A 337 17.56 16.54 20.22
C SER A 337 17.50 15.57 19.07
N GLU A 338 17.78 14.32 19.41
CA GLU A 338 17.66 13.16 18.55
C GLU A 338 16.63 12.21 19.12
N ASP A 339 15.87 11.55 18.24
CA ASP A 339 14.90 10.53 18.61
C ASP A 339 15.10 9.31 17.70
N ASN A 340 15.47 8.18 18.27
CA ASN A 340 15.80 6.95 17.57
C ASN A 340 14.97 5.77 18.06
N TYR A 341 14.45 4.97 17.13
CA TYR A 341 13.56 3.83 17.36
C TYR A 341 14.15 2.58 16.73
N LEU A 342 14.60 1.64 17.56
CA LEU A 342 15.10 0.34 17.14
C LEU A 342 14.00 -0.71 17.37
N ARG A 343 13.64 -1.48 16.34
CA ARG A 343 12.65 -2.54 16.43
C ARG A 343 13.17 -3.86 15.92
N ASP A 344 13.12 -4.88 16.77
CA ASP A 344 13.21 -6.27 16.35
C ASP A 344 11.80 -6.79 16.12
N ARG A 345 11.53 -7.36 14.94
CA ARG A 345 10.23 -7.92 14.63
C ARG A 345 10.32 -9.26 13.94
N GLN A 346 9.70 -10.26 14.55
CA GLN A 346 9.54 -11.59 13.99
C GLN A 346 8.07 -11.88 13.70
N ASN A 347 7.80 -12.54 12.58
CA ASN A 347 6.45 -12.93 12.20
C ASN A 347 6.45 -14.31 11.56
N SER A 348 5.69 -15.23 12.14
CA SER A 348 5.51 -16.61 11.66
C SER A 348 4.06 -16.82 11.27
N THR A 349 3.81 -17.46 10.12
CA THR A 349 2.44 -17.82 9.71
C THR A 349 2.34 -19.27 9.26
N VAL A 350 1.20 -19.86 9.55
CA VAL A 350 0.80 -21.20 9.08
C VAL A 350 -0.59 -21.09 8.48
N ASP A 351 -0.74 -21.51 7.24
CA ASP A 351 -2.04 -21.62 6.55
C ASP A 351 -2.18 -23.03 6.00
N LEU A 352 -3.20 -23.74 6.41
CA LEU A 352 -3.55 -25.05 5.88
C LEU A 352 -4.97 -25.02 5.34
N ARG A 353 -5.13 -25.30 4.03
CA ARG A 353 -6.43 -25.23 3.38
C ARG A 353 -6.70 -26.38 2.45
N LEU A 354 -7.98 -26.70 2.33
CA LEU A 354 -8.54 -27.57 1.32
C LEU A 354 -9.17 -26.72 0.24
N VAL A 355 -8.81 -26.95 -1.01
CA VAL A 355 -9.30 -26.21 -2.18
C VAL A 355 -9.95 -27.18 -3.13
N SER A 356 -11.25 -27.01 -3.44
CA SER A 356 -11.95 -27.89 -4.39
C SER A 356 -11.31 -27.81 -5.77
N LYS A 357 -11.19 -28.96 -6.45
CA LYS A 357 -10.77 -29.09 -7.86
C LYS A 357 -11.98 -29.15 -8.77
N GLU A 358 -12.97 -29.95 -8.34
CA GLU A 358 -14.25 -30.03 -9.00
C GLU A 358 -15.33 -29.45 -8.08
N PRO A 359 -16.34 -28.77 -8.64
CA PRO A 359 -17.44 -28.25 -7.85
C PRO A 359 -18.15 -29.38 -7.09
N ALA A 360 -18.28 -29.23 -5.79
CA ALA A 360 -19.20 -30.07 -5.01
C ALA A 360 -20.65 -29.68 -5.28
N VAL A 361 -21.59 -30.55 -4.97
CA VAL A 361 -23.02 -30.21 -5.03
C VAL A 361 -23.47 -29.77 -3.64
N PHE A 362 -23.77 -28.48 -3.51
CA PHE A 362 -24.32 -27.89 -2.30
C PHE A 362 -25.69 -27.27 -2.60
N LEU A 363 -26.70 -27.65 -1.83
CA LEU A 363 -28.11 -27.23 -2.07
C LEU A 363 -28.58 -27.49 -3.51
N GLY A 364 -28.11 -28.57 -4.14
CA GLY A 364 -28.47 -28.92 -5.52
C GLY A 364 -27.76 -28.06 -6.59
N LYS A 365 -26.75 -27.29 -6.23
CA LYS A 365 -25.96 -26.41 -7.10
C LYS A 365 -24.48 -26.79 -7.08
N PHE A 366 -23.82 -26.64 -8.23
CA PHE A 366 -22.38 -26.76 -8.30
C PHE A 366 -21.71 -25.65 -7.50
N THR A 367 -20.76 -26.04 -6.66
CA THR A 367 -20.15 -25.11 -5.68
C THR A 367 -18.65 -25.39 -5.59
N ASP A 368 -17.86 -24.37 -5.93
CA ASP A 368 -16.45 -24.35 -5.58
C ASP A 368 -16.30 -23.90 -4.13
N TRP A 369 -15.34 -24.47 -3.44
CA TRP A 369 -15.16 -24.18 -2.02
C TRP A 369 -13.70 -24.17 -1.58
N VAL A 370 -13.42 -23.36 -0.59
CA VAL A 370 -12.19 -23.34 0.18
C VAL A 370 -12.55 -23.43 1.66
N VAL A 371 -11.83 -24.24 2.42
CA VAL A 371 -11.91 -24.29 3.89
C VAL A 371 -10.48 -24.33 4.41
N GLY A 372 -10.18 -23.50 5.40
CA GLY A 372 -8.83 -23.40 5.94
C GLY A 372 -8.77 -23.06 7.42
N ILE A 373 -7.59 -23.32 7.97
CA ILE A 373 -7.16 -22.88 9.28
C ILE A 373 -5.91 -22.03 9.12
N TYR A 374 -5.78 -21.03 9.97
CA TYR A 374 -4.68 -20.07 9.95
C TYR A 374 -4.19 -19.83 11.37
N ALA A 375 -2.87 -19.73 11.51
CA ALA A 375 -2.23 -19.25 12.73
C ALA A 375 -1.13 -18.25 12.37
N ARG A 376 -0.97 -17.22 13.22
CA ARG A 376 0.09 -16.22 13.11
C ARG A 376 0.60 -15.92 14.52
N GLU A 377 1.90 -15.81 14.61
CA GLU A 377 2.61 -15.32 15.79
C GLU A 377 3.51 -14.17 15.36
N GLN A 378 3.43 -13.06 16.08
CA GLN A 378 4.28 -11.90 15.83
C GLN A 378 4.80 -11.40 17.17
N ASP A 379 6.12 -11.23 17.22
CA ASP A 379 6.84 -10.62 18.34
C ASP A 379 7.47 -9.32 17.85
N GLU A 380 7.32 -8.23 18.58
CA GLU A 380 7.93 -6.94 18.30
C GLU A 380 8.54 -6.37 19.58
N LYS A 381 9.84 -6.06 19.54
CA LYS A 381 10.56 -5.36 20.59
C LYS A 381 10.92 -3.98 20.13
N LEU A 382 10.72 -2.99 20.96
CA LEU A 382 11.11 -1.61 20.73
C LEU A 382 12.12 -1.17 21.77
N LEU A 383 13.19 -0.51 21.29
CA LEU A 383 14.04 0.35 22.09
C LEU A 383 13.97 1.76 21.49
N ARG A 384 13.63 2.78 22.29
CA ARG A 384 13.68 4.17 21.91
C ARG A 384 14.78 4.87 22.69
N GLU A 385 15.71 5.44 21.99
CA GLU A 385 16.76 6.31 22.49
C GLU A 385 16.37 7.74 22.18
N TYR A 386 16.07 8.53 23.21
CA TYR A 386 15.62 9.90 23.06
C TYR A 386 16.39 10.82 23.97
N THR A 387 16.92 11.91 23.44
CA THR A 387 17.83 12.83 24.13
C THR A 387 17.31 13.30 25.50
N TYR A 388 16.01 13.52 25.64
CA TYR A 388 15.41 14.03 26.87
C TYR A 388 14.82 12.98 27.79
N ASN A 389 14.88 11.71 27.44
CA ASN A 389 14.46 10.65 28.34
C ASN A 389 15.51 10.40 29.45
N VAL A 390 15.05 10.11 30.65
CA VAL A 390 15.90 9.60 31.74
C VAL A 390 16.07 8.09 31.57
N GLY A 391 16.96 7.68 30.66
CA GLY A 391 17.13 6.29 30.24
C GLY A 391 16.24 5.94 29.04
N ASP A 392 16.59 4.83 28.38
CA ASP A 392 15.91 4.40 27.17
C ASP A 392 14.52 3.84 27.48
N PHE A 393 13.56 4.10 26.60
CA PHE A 393 12.26 3.45 26.67
C PHE A 393 12.33 2.10 25.96
N SER A 394 11.77 1.04 26.56
CA SER A 394 11.68 -0.27 25.92
C SER A 394 10.32 -0.90 26.10
N SER A 395 9.84 -1.61 25.08
CA SER A 395 8.60 -2.38 25.13
C SER A 395 8.70 -3.70 24.38
N ASP A 396 7.89 -4.68 24.81
CA ASP A 396 7.65 -5.96 24.17
C ASP A 396 6.16 -6.05 23.79
N PHE A 397 5.87 -6.42 22.56
CA PHE A 397 4.52 -6.61 22.04
C PHE A 397 4.39 -7.91 21.27
N ASP A 398 3.67 -8.87 21.87
CA ASP A 398 3.43 -10.19 21.31
C ASP A 398 1.99 -10.31 20.83
N THR A 399 1.76 -10.86 19.66
CA THR A 399 0.42 -11.17 19.17
C THR A 399 0.31 -12.60 18.67
N HIS A 400 -0.80 -13.25 18.98
CA HIS A 400 -1.10 -14.62 18.59
C HIS A 400 -2.51 -14.70 18.03
N ASN A 401 -2.60 -15.03 16.72
CA ASN A 401 -3.86 -15.11 16.00
C ASN A 401 -4.13 -16.55 15.58
N GLN A 402 -5.36 -17.02 15.76
CA GLN A 402 -5.84 -18.31 15.26
C GLN A 402 -7.18 -18.13 14.58
N ALA A 403 -7.35 -18.68 13.39
CA ALA A 403 -8.59 -18.52 12.64
C ALA A 403 -9.01 -19.80 11.91
N VAL A 404 -10.32 -19.91 11.72
CA VAL A 404 -10.94 -20.81 10.75
C VAL A 404 -11.70 -19.99 9.72
N TYR A 405 -11.62 -20.38 8.46
CA TYR A 405 -12.29 -19.65 7.38
C TYR A 405 -12.82 -20.59 6.29
N THR A 406 -13.81 -20.09 5.58
CA THR A 406 -14.38 -20.77 4.44
C THR A 406 -14.87 -19.80 3.40
N GLU A 407 -14.85 -20.22 2.15
CA GLU A 407 -15.50 -19.52 1.05
C GLU A 407 -16.17 -20.52 0.12
N LEU A 408 -17.37 -20.19 -0.32
CA LEU A 408 -18.19 -20.95 -1.26
C LEU A 408 -18.50 -20.07 -2.46
N ASN A 409 -18.31 -20.59 -3.67
CA ASN A 409 -18.78 -19.98 -4.91
C ASN A 409 -19.83 -20.90 -5.53
N ILE A 410 -21.11 -20.53 -5.40
CA ILE A 410 -22.27 -21.33 -5.75
C ILE A 410 -22.79 -20.89 -7.12
N ALA A 411 -22.72 -21.76 -8.12
CA ALA A 411 -23.30 -21.54 -9.44
C ALA A 411 -24.84 -21.66 -9.36
N ALA A 412 -25.54 -20.55 -9.06
CA ALA A 412 -26.99 -20.52 -8.94
C ALA A 412 -27.69 -20.74 -10.27
N SER A 413 -27.09 -20.29 -11.40
CA SER A 413 -27.44 -20.61 -12.78
C SER A 413 -26.21 -20.49 -13.67
N ASN A 414 -26.33 -20.68 -14.98
CA ASN A 414 -25.23 -20.54 -15.93
C ASN A 414 -24.59 -19.14 -15.92
N ASN A 415 -25.35 -18.11 -15.55
CA ASN A 415 -24.87 -16.73 -15.59
C ASN A 415 -24.85 -16.06 -14.19
N LEU A 416 -25.32 -16.76 -13.15
CA LEU A 416 -25.47 -16.23 -11.82
C LEU A 416 -24.70 -17.05 -10.81
N SER A 417 -23.76 -16.44 -10.12
CA SER A 417 -23.03 -17.03 -9.00
C SER A 417 -23.27 -16.25 -7.72
N VAL A 418 -23.26 -16.95 -6.60
CA VAL A 418 -23.29 -16.38 -5.24
C VAL A 418 -22.03 -16.80 -4.52
N ILE A 419 -21.24 -15.83 -4.13
CA ILE A 419 -20.00 -16.05 -3.37
C ILE A 419 -20.27 -15.69 -1.92
N THR A 420 -19.96 -16.59 -1.00
CA THR A 420 -20.09 -16.33 0.44
C THR A 420 -18.83 -16.80 1.16
N GLY A 421 -18.31 -15.96 2.04
CA GLY A 421 -17.14 -16.26 2.83
C GLY A 421 -17.34 -15.85 4.27
N LEU A 422 -16.70 -16.59 5.19
CA LEU A 422 -16.77 -16.37 6.63
C LEU A 422 -15.44 -16.73 7.27
N ARG A 423 -15.00 -15.92 8.23
CA ARG A 423 -13.84 -16.18 9.09
C ARG A 423 -14.18 -15.86 10.54
N PHE A 424 -13.77 -16.76 11.41
CA PHE A 424 -13.71 -16.54 12.84
C PHE A 424 -12.26 -16.57 13.28
N GLU A 425 -11.86 -15.58 14.06
CA GLU A 425 -10.49 -15.40 14.52
C GLU A 425 -10.49 -15.11 16.02
N ASN A 426 -9.61 -15.75 16.76
CA ASN A 426 -9.24 -15.37 18.10
C ASN A 426 -7.86 -14.74 18.06
N ARG A 427 -7.73 -13.55 18.63
CA ARG A 427 -6.48 -12.82 18.75
C ARG A 427 -6.18 -12.55 20.22
N ARG A 428 -4.97 -12.92 20.62
CA ARG A 428 -4.40 -12.53 21.90
C ARG A 428 -3.26 -11.57 21.64
N ALA A 429 -3.18 -10.51 22.45
CA ALA A 429 -2.06 -9.60 22.43
C ALA A 429 -1.58 -9.35 23.85
N ARG A 430 -0.26 -9.28 24.01
CA ARG A 430 0.39 -8.93 25.26
C ARG A 430 1.35 -7.78 24.99
N TYR A 431 1.26 -6.76 25.82
CA TYR A 431 2.14 -5.61 25.84
C TYR A 431 2.75 -5.43 27.20
N THR A 432 4.06 -5.17 27.27
CA THR A 432 4.77 -4.78 28.48
C THR A 432 5.83 -3.75 28.14
N ASP A 433 6.08 -2.79 29.05
CA ASP A 433 7.17 -1.81 28.89
C ASP A 433 7.93 -1.60 30.20
N ASN A 434 9.02 -0.83 30.11
CA ASN A 434 9.84 -0.50 31.29
C ASN A 434 9.29 0.67 32.11
N GLN A 435 8.09 1.18 31.79
CA GLN A 435 7.34 2.16 32.59
C GLN A 435 6.17 1.52 33.35
N ASP A 436 6.24 0.21 33.58
CA ASP A 436 5.26 -0.60 34.30
C ASP A 436 3.86 -0.69 33.64
N VAL A 437 3.73 -0.36 32.36
CA VAL A 437 2.51 -0.64 31.61
C VAL A 437 2.51 -2.11 31.20
N ASN A 438 1.47 -2.83 31.62
CA ASN A 438 1.24 -4.23 31.26
C ASN A 438 -0.21 -4.41 30.85
N HIS A 439 -0.40 -4.94 29.64
CA HIS A 439 -1.72 -5.11 29.07
C HIS A 439 -1.85 -6.44 28.33
N ASN A 440 -3.00 -7.12 28.51
CA ASN A 440 -3.30 -8.36 27.80
C ASN A 440 -4.72 -8.30 27.26
N THR A 441 -4.88 -8.58 25.95
CA THR A 441 -6.18 -8.71 25.32
C THR A 441 -6.44 -10.13 24.83
N ASP A 442 -7.70 -10.54 24.84
CA ASP A 442 -8.19 -11.77 24.18
C ASP A 442 -9.50 -11.42 23.46
N GLU A 443 -9.44 -11.32 22.15
CA GLU A 443 -10.52 -10.80 21.31
C GLU A 443 -11.04 -11.89 20.37
N GLY A 444 -12.36 -12.11 20.37
CA GLY A 444 -13.05 -12.90 19.36
C GLY A 444 -13.52 -12.02 18.21
N LEU A 445 -12.95 -12.21 17.02
CA LEU A 445 -13.17 -11.40 15.84
C LEU A 445 -13.90 -12.23 14.76
N TRP A 446 -14.69 -11.57 13.92
CA TRP A 446 -15.26 -12.23 12.75
C TRP A 446 -15.38 -11.31 11.56
N GLY A 447 -15.12 -11.84 10.38
CA GLY A 447 -15.29 -11.19 9.10
C GLY A 447 -16.09 -12.07 8.14
N GLY A 448 -16.69 -11.46 7.14
CA GLY A 448 -17.44 -12.22 6.17
C GLY A 448 -17.79 -11.40 4.93
N ARG A 449 -18.15 -12.08 3.85
CA ARG A 449 -18.61 -11.46 2.61
C ARG A 449 -19.73 -12.25 1.98
N VAL A 450 -20.63 -11.55 1.30
CA VAL A 450 -21.60 -12.12 0.38
C VAL A 450 -21.58 -11.29 -0.88
N ALA A 451 -21.33 -11.92 -2.02
CA ALA A 451 -21.38 -11.27 -3.32
C ALA A 451 -22.32 -12.03 -4.25
N ILE A 452 -22.98 -11.27 -5.10
CA ILE A 452 -23.78 -11.79 -6.22
C ILE A 452 -23.11 -11.32 -7.48
N GLN A 453 -22.83 -12.24 -8.38
CA GLN A 453 -22.16 -12.00 -9.65
C GLN A 453 -23.06 -12.47 -10.79
N TYR A 454 -23.31 -11.59 -11.76
CA TYR A 454 -24.13 -11.90 -12.92
C TYR A 454 -23.37 -11.61 -14.21
N MET A 455 -23.13 -12.66 -15.02
CA MET A 455 -22.54 -12.53 -16.34
C MET A 455 -23.60 -11.99 -17.32
N VAL A 456 -23.44 -10.72 -17.70
CA VAL A 456 -24.33 -10.04 -18.68
C VAL A 456 -24.02 -10.54 -20.10
N SER A 457 -22.75 -10.86 -20.35
CA SER A 457 -22.23 -11.48 -21.57
C SER A 457 -21.02 -12.37 -21.22
N PRO A 458 -20.48 -13.16 -22.15
CA PRO A 458 -19.26 -13.92 -21.89
C PRO A 458 -18.06 -13.08 -21.46
N THR A 459 -18.05 -11.78 -21.79
CA THR A 459 -16.94 -10.85 -21.54
C THR A 459 -17.32 -9.71 -20.60
N SER A 460 -18.49 -9.74 -19.96
CA SER A 460 -18.90 -8.66 -19.04
C SER A 460 -19.78 -9.17 -17.89
N MET A 461 -19.46 -8.66 -16.71
CA MET A 461 -20.04 -9.05 -15.42
C MET A 461 -20.48 -7.81 -14.64
N VAL A 462 -21.63 -7.91 -13.98
CA VAL A 462 -22.02 -6.99 -12.91
C VAL A 462 -22.03 -7.74 -11.58
N TYR A 463 -21.68 -7.03 -10.51
CA TYR A 463 -21.70 -7.62 -9.18
C TYR A 463 -22.25 -6.66 -8.12
N GLY A 464 -22.72 -7.24 -7.02
CA GLY A 464 -23.02 -6.58 -5.77
C GLY A 464 -22.37 -7.33 -4.62
N LEU A 465 -21.72 -6.63 -3.72
CA LEU A 465 -20.95 -7.17 -2.60
C LEU A 465 -21.35 -6.48 -1.31
N VAL A 466 -21.56 -7.26 -0.25
CA VAL A 466 -21.59 -6.80 1.13
C VAL A 466 -20.49 -7.54 1.89
N SER A 467 -19.61 -6.80 2.55
CA SER A 467 -18.52 -7.40 3.34
C SER A 467 -18.34 -6.70 4.69
N ARG A 468 -17.86 -7.46 5.67
CA ARG A 468 -17.51 -6.99 6.99
C ARG A 468 -16.06 -7.28 7.28
N GLY A 469 -15.31 -6.22 7.61
CA GLY A 469 -13.93 -6.29 8.11
C GLY A 469 -13.82 -5.80 9.54
N TYR A 470 -12.64 -6.03 10.12
CA TYR A 470 -12.28 -5.63 11.46
C TYR A 470 -10.80 -5.29 11.55
N LYS A 471 -10.45 -4.43 12.49
CA LYS A 471 -9.09 -4.10 12.90
C LYS A 471 -9.03 -4.24 14.41
N ALA A 472 -8.13 -5.06 14.91
CA ALA A 472 -8.03 -5.37 16.33
C ALA A 472 -7.76 -4.14 17.19
N GLY A 473 -8.21 -4.17 18.43
CA GLY A 473 -7.89 -3.20 19.45
C GLY A 473 -6.42 -3.23 19.86
N GLY A 474 -6.04 -2.36 20.77
CA GLY A 474 -4.67 -2.26 21.26
C GLY A 474 -4.52 -1.42 22.51
N VAL A 475 -3.26 -1.07 22.77
CA VAL A 475 -2.86 -0.33 23.96
C VAL A 475 -2.09 0.94 23.55
N ASN A 476 -2.31 2.00 24.32
CA ASN A 476 -1.51 3.22 24.30
C ASN A 476 -0.44 3.11 25.39
N SER A 477 0.80 3.30 24.99
CA SER A 477 1.98 3.05 25.83
C SER A 477 2.32 4.18 26.81
N ASP A 478 1.77 5.39 26.63
CA ASP A 478 2.15 6.53 27.47
C ASP A 478 1.54 6.43 28.87
N PRO A 479 2.35 6.35 29.95
CA PRO A 479 1.89 6.19 31.32
C PRO A 479 1.18 7.42 31.88
N SER A 480 1.32 8.61 31.25
CA SER A 480 0.65 9.84 31.65
C SER A 480 -0.82 9.89 31.24
N LEU A 481 -1.23 9.03 30.30
CA LEU A 481 -2.62 8.92 29.88
C LEU A 481 -3.53 8.45 31.01
N HIS A 482 -4.74 9.01 31.01
CA HIS A 482 -5.76 8.54 31.93
C HIS A 482 -6.03 7.03 31.68
N PRO A 483 -6.27 6.20 32.71
CA PRO A 483 -6.49 4.76 32.54
C PRO A 483 -7.56 4.37 31.51
N SER A 484 -8.60 5.21 31.29
CA SER A 484 -9.62 4.98 30.26
C SER A 484 -9.12 5.18 28.82
N ASP A 485 -7.99 5.85 28.64
CA ASP A 485 -7.43 6.17 27.32
C ASP A 485 -6.24 5.28 26.98
N ARG A 486 -5.88 4.36 27.88
CA ARG A 486 -4.79 3.40 27.68
C ARG A 486 -5.15 2.23 26.79
N GLU A 487 -6.43 1.93 26.65
CA GLU A 487 -6.94 0.87 25.80
C GLU A 487 -7.84 1.46 24.71
N PHE A 488 -7.78 0.86 23.54
CA PHE A 488 -8.71 1.16 22.45
C PHE A 488 -9.28 -0.12 21.86
N ASP A 489 -10.56 -0.05 21.56
CA ASP A 489 -11.36 -1.19 21.08
C ASP A 489 -11.12 -1.54 19.63
N THR A 490 -11.56 -2.72 19.22
CA THR A 490 -11.63 -3.18 17.84
C THR A 490 -12.51 -2.26 16.98
N GLU A 491 -11.97 -1.81 15.85
CA GLU A 491 -12.72 -1.11 14.81
C GLU A 491 -13.39 -2.09 13.87
N PHE A 492 -14.63 -1.78 13.46
CA PHE A 492 -15.41 -2.58 12.51
C PHE A 492 -15.83 -1.76 11.30
N MET A 493 -15.87 -2.40 10.14
CA MET A 493 -16.35 -1.79 8.90
C MET A 493 -17.31 -2.70 8.17
N TRP A 494 -18.46 -2.13 7.76
CA TRP A 494 -19.32 -2.71 6.74
C TRP A 494 -19.09 -2.00 5.42
N ASN A 495 -18.87 -2.77 4.36
CA ASN A 495 -18.70 -2.29 3.00
C ASN A 495 -19.84 -2.83 2.12
N ILE A 496 -20.47 -1.94 1.38
CA ILE A 496 -21.45 -2.25 0.34
C ILE A 496 -20.84 -1.73 -0.96
N GLU A 497 -20.73 -2.60 -1.95
CA GLU A 497 -20.09 -2.28 -3.22
C GLU A 497 -20.90 -2.86 -4.38
N SER A 498 -20.95 -2.16 -5.49
CA SER A 498 -21.49 -2.66 -6.75
C SER A 498 -20.58 -2.24 -7.88
N GLY A 499 -20.39 -3.11 -8.85
CA GLY A 499 -19.51 -2.81 -9.98
C GLY A 499 -19.91 -3.52 -11.27
N LEU A 500 -19.27 -3.02 -12.32
CA LEU A 500 -19.30 -3.55 -13.68
C LEU A 500 -17.84 -3.80 -14.11
N LYS A 501 -17.57 -4.98 -14.61
CA LYS A 501 -16.30 -5.33 -15.27
C LYS A 501 -16.60 -5.90 -16.64
N GLY A 502 -15.77 -5.57 -17.60
CA GLY A 502 -15.98 -6.15 -18.90
C GLY A 502 -14.95 -5.76 -19.95
N SER A 503 -15.02 -6.50 -21.05
CA SER A 503 -14.26 -6.25 -22.27
C SER A 503 -15.24 -6.18 -23.44
N TRP A 504 -15.07 -5.16 -24.28
CA TRP A 504 -15.94 -4.85 -25.40
C TRP A 504 -15.12 -4.56 -26.66
N MET A 505 -15.80 -4.36 -27.78
CA MET A 505 -15.16 -4.02 -29.08
C MET A 505 -14.09 -5.05 -29.50
N ARG A 506 -14.38 -6.34 -29.35
CA ARG A 506 -13.42 -7.45 -29.56
C ARG A 506 -12.16 -7.25 -28.68
N GLU A 507 -12.40 -6.98 -27.39
CA GLU A 507 -11.36 -6.78 -26.37
C GLU A 507 -10.51 -5.51 -26.51
N ALA A 508 -10.79 -4.66 -27.50
CA ALA A 508 -10.11 -3.38 -27.66
C ALA A 508 -10.42 -2.38 -26.53
N LEU A 509 -11.49 -2.58 -25.77
CA LEU A 509 -11.87 -1.79 -24.61
C LEU A 509 -12.12 -2.68 -23.43
N SER A 510 -11.35 -2.56 -22.37
CA SER A 510 -11.66 -3.15 -21.06
C SER A 510 -11.90 -2.06 -20.03
N ALA A 511 -12.88 -2.27 -19.14
CA ALA A 511 -13.18 -1.34 -18.06
C ALA A 511 -13.64 -2.05 -16.81
N GLN A 512 -13.31 -1.42 -15.68
CA GLN A 512 -13.85 -1.73 -14.36
C GLN A 512 -14.42 -0.44 -13.77
N ILE A 513 -15.66 -0.48 -13.31
CA ILE A 513 -16.33 0.63 -12.65
C ILE A 513 -16.93 0.10 -11.35
N SER A 514 -16.67 0.73 -10.24
CA SER A 514 -17.28 0.39 -8.96
C SER A 514 -17.73 1.61 -8.19
N VAL A 515 -18.81 1.44 -7.44
CA VAL A 515 -19.32 2.37 -6.44
C VAL A 515 -19.34 1.66 -5.11
N PHE A 516 -18.92 2.36 -4.06
CA PHE A 516 -18.84 1.78 -2.73
C PHE A 516 -19.36 2.73 -1.66
N TYR A 517 -19.83 2.14 -0.56
CA TYR A 517 -20.20 2.80 0.68
C TYR A 517 -19.68 1.98 1.85
N GLN A 518 -18.84 2.59 2.68
CA GLN A 518 -18.21 1.99 3.85
C GLN A 518 -18.71 2.69 5.10
N LYS A 519 -19.26 1.93 6.05
CA LYS A 519 -19.68 2.42 7.36
C LYS A 519 -18.74 1.89 8.41
N ARG A 520 -18.03 2.80 9.07
CA ARG A 520 -17.05 2.50 10.12
C ARG A 520 -17.65 2.76 11.49
N LYS A 521 -17.34 1.89 12.44
CA LYS A 521 -17.76 1.98 13.83
C LYS A 521 -16.54 1.79 14.72
N ASP A 522 -16.48 2.55 15.83
CA ASP A 522 -15.40 2.53 16.79
C ASP A 522 -14.03 2.80 16.11
N ILE A 523 -14.00 3.84 15.26
CA ILE A 523 -12.84 4.19 14.44
C ILE A 523 -11.65 4.51 15.35
N GLN A 524 -10.53 3.84 15.09
CA GLN A 524 -9.27 4.09 15.75
C GLN A 524 -8.61 5.35 15.13
N ILE A 525 -8.58 6.43 15.88
CA ILE A 525 -8.00 7.70 15.45
C ILE A 525 -6.80 8.01 16.31
N LYS A 526 -5.64 8.19 15.66
CA LYS A 526 -4.45 8.73 16.31
C LYS A 526 -4.67 10.21 16.62
N GLN A 527 -4.53 10.57 17.87
CA GLN A 527 -4.60 11.91 18.42
C GLN A 527 -3.24 12.26 19.01
N SER A 528 -2.90 13.55 19.02
CA SER A 528 -1.70 14.05 19.67
C SER A 528 -2.12 15.17 20.62
N LEU A 529 -1.76 15.01 21.89
CA LEU A 529 -1.79 16.09 22.86
C LEU A 529 -0.44 16.81 22.79
N VAL A 530 -0.47 18.10 22.58
CA VAL A 530 0.73 18.94 22.62
C VAL A 530 0.73 19.67 23.95
N GLN A 531 1.75 19.42 24.76
CA GLN A 531 1.94 20.06 26.06
C GLN A 531 3.27 20.83 26.05
N SER A 532 3.27 22.05 26.56
CA SER A 532 4.52 22.77 26.79
C SER A 532 5.22 22.15 27.98
N ARG A 533 6.52 21.93 27.89
CA ARG A 533 7.33 21.48 29.00
C ARG A 533 7.38 22.53 30.10
N ASP A 534 7.37 22.12 31.36
CA ASP A 534 7.45 23.03 32.49
C ASP A 534 8.83 23.72 32.61
N ASP A 535 9.88 23.11 32.02
CA ASP A 535 11.28 23.51 32.09
C ASP A 535 11.79 24.28 30.86
N SER A 536 10.98 24.34 29.79
CA SER A 536 11.37 24.91 28.50
C SER A 536 10.17 25.34 27.68
N ASN A 537 10.40 26.03 26.56
CA ASN A 537 9.36 26.34 25.56
C ASN A 537 9.13 25.18 24.57
N ALA A 538 9.85 24.06 24.71
CA ALA A 538 9.64 22.88 23.89
C ALA A 538 8.29 22.21 24.17
N SER A 539 7.79 21.50 23.20
CA SER A 539 6.52 20.79 23.28
C SER A 539 6.75 19.28 23.45
N ASP A 540 6.03 18.69 24.40
CA ASP A 540 5.87 17.24 24.46
C ASP A 540 4.68 16.81 23.64
N PHE A 541 4.84 15.72 22.88
CA PHE A 541 3.80 15.12 22.06
C PHE A 541 3.39 13.79 22.69
N ILE A 542 2.15 13.72 23.17
CA ILE A 542 1.56 12.48 23.67
C ILE A 542 0.62 11.96 22.62
N ASP A 543 1.09 10.98 21.85
CA ASP A 543 0.30 10.33 20.82
C ASP A 543 -0.49 9.15 21.40
N TYR A 544 -1.78 9.08 21.10
CA TYR A 544 -2.63 7.98 21.55
C TYR A 544 -3.75 7.68 20.54
N PHE A 545 -4.25 6.44 20.57
CA PHE A 545 -5.42 6.04 19.81
C PHE A 545 -6.68 6.08 20.68
N GLY A 546 -7.77 6.57 20.11
CA GLY A 546 -9.09 6.54 20.72
C GLY A 546 -10.17 6.09 19.75
N ASN A 547 -11.24 5.46 20.26
CA ASN A 547 -12.39 4.94 19.47
C ASN A 547 -13.55 5.94 19.43
N SER A 548 -13.31 7.19 19.44
CA SER A 548 -14.35 8.19 19.69
C SER A 548 -15.24 8.50 18.45
N ALA A 549 -15.02 7.86 17.28
CA ALA A 549 -15.74 8.20 16.06
C ALA A 549 -16.51 7.05 15.43
N LYS A 550 -17.58 7.43 14.75
CA LYS A 550 -18.18 6.70 13.63
C LYS A 550 -17.95 7.50 12.38
N GLY A 551 -17.88 6.85 11.23
CA GLY A 551 -17.66 7.56 9.98
C GLY A 551 -18.12 6.77 8.77
N SER A 552 -18.12 7.47 7.64
CA SER A 552 -18.50 6.92 6.35
C SER A 552 -17.51 7.31 5.28
N ASN A 553 -17.14 6.36 4.45
CA ASN A 553 -16.31 6.57 3.26
C ASN A 553 -17.08 6.04 2.06
N TYR A 554 -17.27 6.85 1.02
CA TYR A 554 -18.01 6.43 -0.17
C TYR A 554 -17.44 7.08 -1.42
N GLY A 555 -17.61 6.40 -2.54
CA GLY A 555 -17.00 6.91 -3.77
C GLY A 555 -17.26 6.09 -5.01
N LEU A 556 -16.51 6.49 -6.04
CA LEU A 556 -16.51 5.92 -7.37
C LEU A 556 -15.08 5.60 -7.77
N GLU A 557 -14.89 4.47 -8.44
CA GLU A 557 -13.62 4.02 -9.01
C GLU A 557 -13.84 3.61 -10.45
N ILE A 558 -12.99 4.09 -11.35
CA ILE A 558 -13.01 3.78 -12.78
C ILE A 558 -11.60 3.42 -13.20
N GLU A 559 -11.46 2.26 -13.81
CA GLU A 559 -10.25 1.84 -14.51
C GLU A 559 -10.63 1.47 -15.94
N LEU A 560 -9.86 1.94 -16.91
CA LEU A 560 -10.14 1.74 -18.33
C LEU A 560 -8.85 1.52 -19.08
N ASN A 561 -8.84 0.52 -19.97
CA ASN A 561 -7.83 0.32 -20.99
C ASN A 561 -8.51 0.28 -22.35
N TRP A 562 -8.06 1.12 -23.26
CA TRP A 562 -8.65 1.24 -24.60
C TRP A 562 -7.58 1.26 -25.67
N MET A 563 -7.72 0.39 -26.66
CA MET A 563 -6.86 0.29 -27.84
C MET A 563 -7.64 0.74 -29.09
N PRO A 564 -7.76 2.07 -29.36
CA PRO A 564 -8.48 2.55 -30.54
C PRO A 564 -7.82 2.14 -31.86
N THR A 565 -6.53 1.84 -31.84
CA THR A 565 -5.78 1.33 -32.99
C THR A 565 -4.68 0.38 -32.51
N ASP A 566 -4.10 -0.42 -33.41
CA ASP A 566 -2.97 -1.31 -33.10
C ASP A 566 -1.70 -0.57 -32.60
N ARG A 567 -1.66 0.76 -32.78
CA ARG A 567 -0.52 1.59 -32.37
C ARG A 567 -0.76 2.49 -31.19
N LEU A 568 -2.01 2.66 -30.77
CA LEU A 568 -2.37 3.53 -29.67
C LEU A 568 -3.16 2.76 -28.62
N SER A 569 -2.67 2.77 -27.39
CA SER A 569 -3.38 2.32 -26.20
C SER A 569 -3.52 3.49 -25.24
N VAL A 570 -4.68 3.66 -24.67
CA VAL A 570 -4.99 4.66 -23.64
C VAL A 570 -5.42 3.93 -22.39
N TYR A 571 -4.86 4.28 -21.25
CA TYR A 571 -5.27 3.77 -19.96
C TYR A 571 -5.64 4.89 -19.01
N THR A 572 -6.56 4.61 -18.12
CA THR A 572 -7.01 5.59 -17.14
C THR A 572 -7.40 4.93 -15.83
N SER A 573 -7.08 5.60 -14.74
CA SER A 573 -7.53 5.27 -13.39
C SER A 573 -8.07 6.55 -12.76
N VAL A 574 -9.32 6.52 -12.29
CA VAL A 574 -9.97 7.68 -11.65
C VAL A 574 -10.65 7.24 -10.38
N GLY A 575 -10.32 7.89 -9.28
CA GLY A 575 -10.98 7.77 -7.99
C GLY A 575 -11.70 9.04 -7.59
N ARG A 576 -12.93 8.92 -7.11
CA ARG A 576 -13.65 9.95 -6.38
C ARG A 576 -13.96 9.41 -4.99
N LEU A 577 -13.53 10.14 -3.95
CA LEU A 577 -13.69 9.74 -2.56
C LEU A 577 -14.36 10.86 -1.77
N LEU A 578 -15.29 10.50 -0.92
CA LEU A 578 -15.91 11.36 0.06
C LEU A 578 -15.84 10.67 1.41
N THR A 579 -15.33 11.36 2.40
CA THR A 579 -15.16 10.83 3.76
C THR A 579 -15.73 11.81 4.77
N GLU A 580 -16.35 11.30 5.81
CA GLU A 580 -16.89 12.10 6.89
C GLU A 580 -16.83 11.38 8.22
N TYR A 581 -16.72 12.14 9.31
CA TYR A 581 -16.96 11.65 10.65
C TYR A 581 -18.41 11.98 11.04
N ASP A 582 -19.15 10.99 11.58
CA ASP A 582 -20.56 11.15 11.94
C ASP A 582 -20.78 11.71 13.35
N THR A 583 -19.74 11.72 14.18
CA THR A 583 -19.78 12.18 15.57
C THR A 583 -18.68 13.19 15.77
N PRO A 584 -18.97 14.40 16.28
CA PRO A 584 -17.94 15.36 16.63
C PRO A 584 -17.09 14.79 17.77
N LEU A 585 -15.82 14.59 17.52
CA LEU A 585 -14.86 14.03 18.47
C LEU A 585 -14.28 15.07 19.39
N SER A 586 -14.02 16.18 18.84
CA SER A 586 -13.59 17.41 19.49
C SER A 586 -13.95 18.54 18.53
N LEU A 587 -13.91 19.76 18.96
CA LEU A 587 -14.19 20.93 18.15
C LEU A 587 -13.37 21.03 16.85
N ALA A 588 -12.26 20.29 16.75
CA ALA A 588 -11.36 20.32 15.58
C ALA A 588 -11.78 19.41 14.42
N LEU A 589 -12.60 18.37 14.64
CA LEU A 589 -12.92 17.35 13.64
C LEU A 589 -14.37 17.40 13.11
N ASP A 590 -15.18 18.34 13.59
CA ASP A 590 -16.58 18.45 13.19
C ASP A 590 -16.70 18.78 11.69
N SER A 591 -17.45 17.94 10.97
CA SER A 591 -17.77 18.10 9.54
C SER A 591 -16.54 18.10 8.59
N ARG A 592 -15.44 17.48 9.00
CA ARG A 592 -14.18 17.48 8.30
C ARG A 592 -13.94 16.14 7.57
N GLU A 593 -13.25 16.19 6.43
CA GLU A 593 -12.74 15.02 5.70
C GLU A 593 -11.70 14.27 6.54
N GLN A 594 -11.62 12.95 6.38
CA GLN A 594 -10.58 12.14 7.01
C GLN A 594 -9.18 12.50 6.47
N ALA A 595 -8.16 12.32 7.28
CA ALA A 595 -6.80 12.62 6.87
C ALA A 595 -6.29 11.62 5.81
N HIS A 596 -5.41 12.08 4.92
CA HIS A 596 -4.88 11.31 3.79
C HIS A 596 -5.96 10.72 2.86
N ALA A 597 -7.12 11.41 2.75
CA ALA A 597 -8.26 11.03 1.95
C ALA A 597 -8.55 12.07 0.86
N PRO A 598 -7.72 12.18 -0.20
CA PRO A 598 -7.93 13.14 -1.29
C PRO A 598 -9.28 12.89 -1.95
N SER A 599 -10.02 13.98 -2.23
CA SER A 599 -11.38 13.86 -2.74
C SER A 599 -11.45 13.40 -4.20
N TYR A 600 -10.36 13.53 -4.96
CA TYR A 600 -10.17 12.91 -6.26
C TYR A 600 -8.70 12.54 -6.50
N GLN A 601 -8.52 11.54 -7.33
CA GLN A 601 -7.23 11.09 -7.86
C GLN A 601 -7.44 10.60 -9.28
N TYR A 602 -6.49 10.86 -10.16
CA TYR A 602 -6.52 10.31 -11.51
C TYR A 602 -5.12 10.05 -12.07
N VAL A 603 -5.06 9.06 -12.95
CA VAL A 603 -3.97 8.84 -13.91
C VAL A 603 -4.60 8.65 -15.27
N ILE A 604 -4.07 9.33 -16.28
CA ILE A 604 -4.43 9.18 -17.69
C ILE A 604 -3.14 9.05 -18.47
N GLY A 605 -2.97 7.92 -19.12
CA GLY A 605 -1.77 7.66 -19.92
C GLY A 605 -2.09 7.15 -21.31
N SER A 606 -1.14 7.31 -22.22
CA SER A 606 -1.17 6.76 -23.57
C SER A 606 0.13 6.08 -23.91
N ARG A 607 0.04 4.97 -24.62
CA ARG A 607 1.15 4.23 -25.22
C ARG A 607 1.03 4.33 -26.73
N LEU A 608 1.97 5.02 -27.38
CA LEU A 608 1.97 5.22 -28.82
C LEU A 608 3.15 4.47 -29.46
N GLN A 609 2.85 3.44 -30.24
CA GLN A 609 3.84 2.71 -31.01
C GLN A 609 4.24 3.51 -32.24
N LEU A 610 5.35 4.26 -32.16
CA LEU A 610 5.87 5.11 -33.23
C LEU A 610 6.42 4.27 -34.38
N SER A 611 7.07 3.15 -34.06
CA SER A 611 7.53 2.13 -35.01
C SER A 611 7.52 0.74 -34.31
N PRO A 612 7.73 -0.38 -35.02
CA PRO A 612 7.77 -1.71 -34.40
C PRO A 612 8.78 -1.83 -33.26
N LYS A 613 9.76 -0.93 -33.17
CA LYS A 613 10.80 -0.95 -32.14
C LYS A 613 10.77 0.25 -31.20
N LEU A 614 9.91 1.23 -31.43
CA LEU A 614 9.91 2.47 -30.65
C LEU A 614 8.52 2.75 -30.09
N LEU A 615 8.41 2.71 -28.78
CA LEU A 615 7.22 3.01 -28.00
C LEU A 615 7.41 4.34 -27.27
N TRP A 616 6.42 5.22 -27.34
CA TRP A 616 6.36 6.44 -26.56
C TRP A 616 5.19 6.40 -25.60
N ILE A 617 5.45 6.68 -24.32
CA ILE A 617 4.48 6.73 -23.25
C ILE A 617 4.41 8.15 -22.72
N VAL A 618 3.21 8.66 -22.56
CA VAL A 618 2.93 9.94 -21.90
C VAL A 618 1.84 9.73 -20.89
N GLU A 619 2.03 10.26 -19.69
CA GLU A 619 1.11 10.11 -18.59
C GLU A 619 0.92 11.44 -17.87
N ALA A 620 -0.30 11.73 -17.48
CA ALA A 620 -0.68 12.79 -16.56
C ALA A 620 -1.34 12.18 -15.33
N GLU A 621 -0.88 12.56 -14.17
CA GLU A 621 -1.49 12.16 -12.90
C GLU A 621 -1.78 13.37 -12.03
N GLY A 622 -2.79 13.26 -11.17
CA GLY A 622 -3.14 14.33 -10.27
C GLY A 622 -3.97 13.87 -9.08
N LYS A 623 -3.87 14.64 -8.03
CA LYS A 623 -4.51 14.36 -6.75
C LYS A 623 -5.00 15.67 -6.12
N ASP A 624 -6.15 15.62 -5.45
CA ASP A 624 -6.67 16.74 -4.67
C ASP A 624 -5.88 16.94 -3.38
N LYS A 625 -6.01 18.12 -2.80
CA LYS A 625 -5.51 18.40 -1.46
C LYS A 625 -6.22 17.53 -0.43
N PHE A 626 -5.52 17.19 0.63
CA PHE A 626 -6.04 16.41 1.75
C PHE A 626 -5.44 16.89 3.08
N TYR A 627 -6.12 16.58 4.18
CA TYR A 627 -5.58 16.83 5.52
C TYR A 627 -4.42 15.89 5.82
N LEU A 628 -3.33 16.41 6.38
CA LEU A 628 -2.13 15.65 6.72
C LEU A 628 -2.24 14.88 8.04
N SER A 629 -3.10 15.34 8.95
CA SER A 629 -3.33 14.70 10.24
C SER A 629 -4.80 14.78 10.67
N SER A 630 -5.19 13.99 11.64
CA SER A 630 -6.48 14.12 12.36
C SER A 630 -6.40 15.15 13.48
N SER A 631 -5.21 15.52 13.95
CA SER A 631 -5.00 16.41 15.11
C SER A 631 -4.85 17.88 14.75
N HIS A 632 -4.50 18.24 13.51
CA HIS A 632 -4.35 19.63 13.06
C HIS A 632 -5.01 19.87 11.69
N ASN A 633 -5.14 21.14 11.28
CA ASN A 633 -5.87 21.53 10.07
C ASN A 633 -4.99 21.71 8.82
N GLU A 634 -3.71 21.38 8.91
CA GLU A 634 -2.81 21.51 7.78
C GLU A 634 -3.18 20.54 6.66
N ARG A 635 -3.06 21.03 5.42
CA ARG A 635 -3.39 20.28 4.20
C ARG A 635 -2.22 20.23 3.24
N SER A 636 -2.12 19.13 2.51
CA SER A 636 -1.33 19.09 1.28
C SER A 636 -1.88 20.08 0.25
N GLN A 637 -1.11 20.36 -0.78
CA GLN A 637 -1.59 21.03 -1.98
C GLN A 637 -2.10 20.01 -2.99
N SER A 638 -3.03 20.42 -3.86
CA SER A 638 -3.37 19.61 -5.03
C SER A 638 -2.25 19.71 -6.07
N TYR A 639 -1.95 18.61 -6.74
CA TYR A 639 -0.89 18.56 -7.73
C TYR A 639 -1.32 17.91 -9.05
N ARG A 640 -0.54 18.18 -10.10
CA ARG A 640 -0.67 17.56 -11.42
C ARG A 640 0.72 17.33 -11.97
N LEU A 641 1.07 16.08 -12.18
CA LEU A 641 2.38 15.67 -12.69
C LEU A 641 2.25 15.21 -14.12
N ALA A 642 3.31 15.38 -14.88
CA ALA A 642 3.47 14.81 -16.21
C ALA A 642 4.67 13.88 -16.22
N ASN A 643 4.48 12.66 -16.73
CA ASN A 643 5.50 11.64 -16.85
C ASN A 643 5.63 11.21 -18.31
N THR A 644 6.82 10.78 -18.70
CA THR A 644 7.04 10.26 -20.05
C THR A 644 8.12 9.19 -20.08
N SER A 645 8.02 8.27 -21.04
CA SER A 645 9.06 7.28 -21.32
C SER A 645 9.12 7.01 -22.81
N LEU A 646 10.32 7.00 -23.39
CA LEU A 646 10.59 6.63 -24.75
C LEU A 646 11.43 5.34 -24.76
N ILE A 647 10.85 4.25 -25.26
CA ILE A 647 11.40 2.90 -25.14
C ILE A 647 11.75 2.37 -26.54
N TYR A 648 13.03 2.02 -26.74
CA TYR A 648 13.53 1.40 -27.96
C TYR A 648 13.91 -0.05 -27.71
N THR A 649 13.22 -0.99 -28.34
CA THR A 649 13.41 -2.43 -28.15
C THR A 649 14.01 -3.08 -29.39
N THR A 650 15.06 -3.85 -29.21
CA THR A 650 15.65 -4.77 -30.19
C THR A 650 15.27 -6.21 -29.83
N LYS A 651 15.94 -7.19 -30.43
CA LYS A 651 15.74 -8.59 -30.08
C LYS A 651 16.15 -8.89 -28.64
N ASP A 652 17.32 -8.40 -28.24
CA ASP A 652 17.96 -8.76 -26.97
C ASP A 652 18.13 -7.56 -26.02
N TRP A 653 17.88 -6.31 -26.50
CA TRP A 653 18.07 -5.09 -25.72
C TRP A 653 16.81 -4.21 -25.71
N THR A 654 16.54 -3.62 -24.57
CA THR A 654 15.58 -2.54 -24.40
C THR A 654 16.29 -1.32 -23.79
N PHE A 655 16.16 -0.17 -24.42
CA PHE A 655 16.67 1.11 -23.94
C PHE A 655 15.52 2.03 -23.63
N SER A 656 15.53 2.67 -22.49
CA SER A 656 14.49 3.60 -22.07
C SER A 656 15.09 4.95 -21.71
N LEU A 657 14.46 6.03 -22.19
CA LEU A 657 14.66 7.40 -21.72
C LEU A 657 13.39 7.79 -20.99
N TRP A 658 13.48 8.12 -19.72
CA TRP A 658 12.31 8.37 -18.90
C TRP A 658 12.40 9.68 -18.11
N GLY A 659 11.24 10.21 -17.72
CA GLY A 659 11.13 11.36 -16.83
C GLY A 659 9.83 11.32 -16.05
N ARG A 660 9.93 11.58 -14.76
CA ARG A 660 8.83 11.69 -13.80
C ARG A 660 8.74 13.11 -13.28
N ASN A 661 7.54 13.52 -12.90
CA ASN A 661 7.26 14.89 -12.42
C ASN A 661 7.92 15.98 -13.30
N LEU A 662 7.77 15.89 -14.61
CA LEU A 662 8.35 16.86 -15.56
C LEU A 662 7.85 18.29 -15.31
N THR A 663 6.72 18.43 -14.64
CA THR A 663 6.14 19.71 -14.22
C THR A 663 6.87 20.33 -13.03
N ASP A 664 7.75 19.59 -12.38
CA ASP A 664 8.54 19.98 -11.21
C ASP A 664 7.69 20.56 -10.07
N GLN A 665 6.57 19.91 -9.80
CA GLN A 665 5.66 20.32 -8.72
C GLN A 665 6.08 19.72 -7.38
N ASP A 666 6.00 20.51 -6.33
CA ASP A 666 6.16 20.02 -4.99
C ASP A 666 4.97 19.16 -4.56
N VAL A 667 5.26 17.93 -4.17
CA VAL A 667 4.27 16.97 -3.67
C VAL A 667 4.50 16.78 -2.18
N ILE A 668 3.54 17.16 -1.36
CA ILE A 668 3.63 16.99 0.10
C ILE A 668 3.18 15.56 0.43
N VAL A 669 4.10 14.76 1.01
CA VAL A 669 3.86 13.35 1.36
C VAL A 669 3.65 13.15 2.86
N ARG A 670 4.12 14.08 3.70
CA ARG A 670 3.92 14.10 5.16
C ARG A 670 3.94 15.54 5.64
N GLY A 671 3.34 15.82 6.78
CA GLY A 671 3.43 17.15 7.37
C GLY A 671 2.91 17.19 8.80
N PHE A 672 3.45 18.14 9.53
CA PHE A 672 3.10 18.46 10.91
C PHE A 672 2.50 19.85 10.99
N GLY A 673 1.80 20.13 12.10
CA GLY A 673 1.25 21.44 12.40
C GLY A 673 0.79 21.51 13.85
N GLY A 674 0.52 22.74 14.31
CA GLY A 674 0.06 22.97 15.68
C GLY A 674 1.18 23.27 16.68
N PHE A 675 2.44 23.33 16.23
CA PHE A 675 3.60 23.70 17.03
C PHE A 675 4.59 24.53 16.21
N GLY A 676 5.56 25.15 16.87
CA GLY A 676 6.69 25.82 16.25
C GLY A 676 7.98 25.10 16.60
N ASN A 677 8.91 24.96 15.65
CA ASN A 677 10.22 24.33 15.84
C ASN A 677 11.39 25.28 15.55
N ASP A 678 11.11 26.48 15.05
CA ASP A 678 12.14 27.45 14.66
C ASP A 678 12.41 28.46 15.77
N PRO A 679 13.57 28.41 16.46
CA PRO A 679 13.93 29.38 17.50
C PRO A 679 14.10 30.81 16.95
N ARG A 680 14.48 30.96 15.66
CA ARG A 680 14.60 32.24 14.97
C ARG A 680 13.25 32.95 14.84
N LYS A 681 12.16 32.22 14.91
CA LYS A 681 10.77 32.69 14.87
C LYS A 681 10.08 32.62 16.24
N TYR A 682 10.87 32.51 17.33
CA TYR A 682 10.38 32.41 18.71
C TYR A 682 9.41 31.24 18.89
N TYR A 683 9.66 30.11 18.19
CA TYR A 683 8.80 28.92 18.19
C TYR A 683 7.34 29.20 17.80
N ALA A 684 7.13 30.20 16.95
CA ALA A 684 5.79 30.52 16.46
C ALA A 684 5.20 29.29 15.73
N SER A 685 3.96 28.95 16.04
CA SER A 685 3.29 27.79 15.43
C SER A 685 3.18 27.97 13.92
N GLU A 686 3.75 27.04 13.16
CA GLU A 686 3.71 26.99 11.70
C GLU A 686 3.68 25.54 11.22
N PRO A 687 3.26 25.27 9.97
CA PRO A 687 3.31 23.91 9.42
C PRO A 687 4.71 23.57 8.91
N TYR A 688 5.05 22.27 8.96
CA TYR A 688 6.29 21.72 8.42
C TYR A 688 5.98 20.55 7.50
N TYR A 689 6.68 20.46 6.35
CA TYR A 689 6.35 19.53 5.28
C TYR A 689 7.54 18.68 4.86
N GLN A 690 7.28 17.40 4.63
CA GLN A 690 8.16 16.52 3.86
C GLN A 690 7.68 16.53 2.41
N TYR A 691 8.60 16.78 1.50
CA TYR A 691 8.36 16.79 0.06
C TYR A 691 8.70 15.42 -0.55
N GLY A 692 7.88 14.98 -1.50
CA GLY A 692 8.19 13.82 -2.33
C GLY A 692 9.17 14.16 -3.47
N GLU A 693 9.43 13.15 -4.30
CA GLU A 693 10.39 13.23 -5.42
C GLU A 693 10.10 14.45 -6.32
N PRO A 694 11.09 15.35 -6.55
CA PRO A 694 10.98 16.42 -7.53
C PRO A 694 11.05 15.86 -8.95
N ARG A 695 11.35 16.68 -9.96
CA ARG A 695 11.56 16.20 -11.33
C ARG A 695 12.73 15.24 -11.39
N ALA A 696 12.43 13.97 -11.74
CA ALA A 696 13.41 12.92 -11.95
C ALA A 696 13.45 12.52 -13.43
N PHE A 697 14.64 12.19 -13.94
CA PHE A 697 14.83 11.69 -15.29
C PHE A 697 16.06 10.79 -15.36
N GLY A 698 16.05 9.89 -16.32
CA GLY A 698 17.15 8.96 -16.46
C GLY A 698 17.10 8.14 -17.73
N ILE A 699 18.05 7.24 -17.83
CA ILE A 699 18.17 6.24 -18.89
C ILE A 699 18.27 4.85 -18.30
N SER A 700 17.67 3.89 -18.99
CA SER A 700 17.78 2.47 -18.58
C SER A 700 18.17 1.61 -19.77
N SER A 701 18.88 0.53 -19.50
CA SER A 701 19.28 -0.46 -20.48
C SER A 701 19.06 -1.86 -19.90
N ASP A 702 18.22 -2.64 -20.58
CA ASP A 702 17.89 -4.02 -20.18
C ASP A 702 18.36 -4.98 -21.28
N TYR A 703 19.07 -6.02 -20.87
CA TYR A 703 19.45 -7.17 -21.71
C TYR A 703 18.68 -8.41 -21.26
N ARG A 704 18.11 -9.14 -22.26
CA ARG A 704 17.30 -10.36 -22.02
C ARG A 704 17.84 -11.52 -22.81
#